data_182795f5fb52fa607ee45bdc38161988
#
_entry.id   182795f5fb52fa607ee45bdc38161988
#
_cell.length_a   1.000
_cell.length_b   1.000
_cell.length_c   1.000
_cell.angle_alpha   90.00
_cell.angle_beta   90.00
_cell.angle_gamma   90.00
#
_symmetry.space_group_name_H-M   'P 1'
#
loop_
_entity.id
_entity.type
_entity.pdbx_description
1 polymer ?
#
loop_
_entity_poly.entity_id
_entity_poly.type
_entity_poly.pdbx_seq_one_letter_code
_entity_poly.pdbx_strand_id
1 'polypeptide(L)'
;MNDTLRNFASGAVDWNKRPVALHFGAAQAALGHLLALQHASVQEGLMTGIHGRLTCVSTRRDLPPGVLLGIPVSIRLITDRGQPHTVNAIISGVQIGQSDGELCVYQLTVCDALSLMDKRTNSRVFRKRSVIDVLATLFNEWQQRSPALARAFEFDLSGLRADRYPPRELTRQVNESDAHFVRRLLRREGITVFAKAGPAKGERPLQGDAPVHTLVCCDDPMSLPQAPAGTVRLHPRDGGAAQRDTVTLFALRRQLAPGKAGRPSWDYKKARIDESSVASGLDQGEAGNDLAKLLTDIAIDIAHAGDSWRDHERLTRARMLAHEFEAERHDGVSSVRDLAVGTWITLTGDPQWDRQRADKRQFVITSIDHDIWNNLPKGLNERVHALFAASRNLACAPRALPSALANDADTRYENTFACVRRGVPLAPAYDPQADLPPAHLLTGTIVGAEGEEVFCDEDGRVRVRVHGLDPADHAHAQGAGTNGNAGDSAPIRVASSLAGAHFGASFLPRVGMEVLLGCLGGDPDRLVIIGVLGNGAHPPATFSHAGGLPGNRYLSGIKTKEIRGQRYNQLRLDDTPNQISAQLASEHAHSQLNLGYLTQPRENGHGNDRGEGVELRTDAAAALRAAQGMLLTTYARTQASGGQLDRDELIRLLGECAELFKALGDYAGQHGGQAADTAGQHAVAAAFKRWAPGTGTDGAAAPSDGAARALMAFGAQAGSVNVTPKTHVTYAGENIDQVAQQHLQLMSGQRLNATAGQGMQLFARGAGVQAVAGEGPMLLQAQAGTLTANAQKG
;
A
#
# COMPACT_ATOMS: atom_id res chain seq x y z
N MET A 1 21.24 -64.65 -21.60
CA MET A 1 20.05 -63.87 -21.23
C MET A 1 18.97 -64.87 -20.83
N ASN A 2 18.49 -64.85 -19.58
CA ASN A 2 17.45 -65.72 -19.09
C ASN A 2 16.15 -65.46 -19.90
N ASP A 3 15.40 -66.49 -20.28
CA ASP A 3 14.17 -66.35 -21.07
C ASP A 3 13.17 -65.33 -20.48
N THR A 4 13.18 -65.21 -19.17
CA THR A 4 12.41 -64.20 -18.45
C THR A 4 12.83 -62.74 -18.80
N LEU A 5 14.12 -62.48 -18.96
CA LEU A 5 14.68 -61.22 -19.39
C LEU A 5 14.44 -60.93 -20.87
N ARG A 6 14.49 -61.98 -21.72
CA ARG A 6 14.13 -61.84 -23.14
C ARG A 6 12.64 -61.46 -23.29
N ASN A 7 11.77 -62.10 -22.58
CA ASN A 7 10.32 -61.76 -22.55
C ASN A 7 10.05 -60.40 -22.00
N PHE A 8 10.82 -59.95 -21.01
CA PHE A 8 10.78 -58.60 -20.49
C PHE A 8 11.25 -57.57 -21.53
N ALA A 9 12.40 -57.84 -22.17
CA ALA A 9 13.00 -56.94 -23.16
C ALA A 9 12.20 -56.88 -24.47
N SER A 10 11.54 -57.99 -24.88
CA SER A 10 10.73 -58.05 -26.09
C SER A 10 9.34 -57.43 -25.97
N GLY A 11 8.95 -56.93 -24.80
CA GLY A 11 7.59 -56.45 -24.55
C GLY A 11 6.52 -57.55 -24.54
N ALA A 12 6.94 -58.87 -24.50
CA ALA A 12 6.01 -59.99 -24.43
C ALA A 12 5.21 -60.05 -23.12
N VAL A 13 5.66 -59.34 -22.10
CA VAL A 13 4.92 -59.12 -20.84
C VAL A 13 4.10 -57.86 -20.98
N ASP A 14 2.80 -58.00 -21.06
CA ASP A 14 1.88 -56.86 -21.08
C ASP A 14 1.74 -56.27 -19.67
N TRP A 15 2.48 -55.18 -19.44
CA TRP A 15 2.49 -54.45 -18.16
C TRP A 15 1.13 -53.85 -17.84
N ASN A 16 0.26 -53.62 -18.83
CA ASN A 16 -1.08 -53.11 -18.65
C ASN A 16 -2.05 -54.13 -18.00
N LYS A 17 -1.68 -55.41 -18.02
CA LYS A 17 -2.46 -56.48 -17.36
C LYS A 17 -2.05 -56.74 -15.91
N ARG A 18 -1.13 -55.93 -15.37
CA ARG A 18 -0.72 -56.03 -13.96
C ARG A 18 -1.74 -55.30 -13.08
N PRO A 19 -1.86 -55.70 -11.79
CA PRO A 19 -2.74 -55.01 -10.85
C PRO A 19 -2.42 -53.52 -10.66
N VAL A 20 -1.14 -53.13 -10.93
CA VAL A 20 -0.69 -51.77 -10.99
C VAL A 20 0.09 -51.51 -12.27
N ALA A 21 -0.29 -50.50 -13.02
CA ALA A 21 0.34 -50.16 -14.29
C ALA A 21 0.51 -48.65 -14.44
N LEU A 22 1.55 -48.25 -15.19
CA LEU A 22 1.72 -46.87 -15.64
C LEU A 22 1.15 -46.72 -17.05
N HIS A 23 0.43 -45.61 -17.24
CA HIS A 23 -0.05 -45.21 -18.56
C HIS A 23 0.39 -43.79 -18.89
N PHE A 24 0.98 -43.63 -20.07
CA PHE A 24 1.61 -42.36 -20.49
C PHE A 24 0.81 -41.62 -21.59
N GLY A 25 -0.48 -41.89 -21.73
CA GLY A 25 -1.32 -41.26 -22.73
C GLY A 25 -0.78 -41.43 -24.16
N ALA A 26 -0.62 -40.31 -24.85
CA ALA A 26 -0.09 -40.33 -26.23
C ALA A 26 1.34 -40.90 -26.35
N ALA A 27 2.12 -40.88 -25.27
CA ALA A 27 3.47 -41.48 -25.24
C ALA A 27 3.43 -43.00 -24.88
N GLN A 28 2.26 -43.62 -24.70
CA GLN A 28 2.13 -45.03 -24.29
C GLN A 28 2.82 -45.99 -25.21
N ALA A 29 2.69 -45.82 -26.53
CA ALA A 29 3.34 -46.68 -27.51
C ALA A 29 4.87 -46.63 -27.41
N ALA A 30 5.45 -45.47 -27.06
CA ALA A 30 6.88 -45.30 -26.96
C ALA A 30 7.44 -45.68 -25.59
N LEU A 31 6.73 -45.45 -24.50
CA LEU A 31 7.22 -45.53 -23.11
C LEU A 31 6.62 -46.71 -22.31
N GLY A 32 5.41 -47.12 -22.64
CA GLY A 32 4.66 -48.10 -21.81
C GLY A 32 5.30 -49.48 -21.70
N HIS A 33 6.13 -49.86 -22.64
CA HIS A 33 6.87 -51.12 -22.61
C HIS A 33 8.28 -50.97 -22.04
N LEU A 34 8.77 -49.72 -21.83
CA LEU A 34 10.14 -49.49 -21.41
C LEU A 34 10.30 -49.43 -19.89
N LEU A 35 9.27 -49.01 -19.18
CA LEU A 35 9.30 -48.79 -17.74
C LEU A 35 8.30 -49.67 -17.00
N ALA A 36 8.80 -50.60 -16.21
CA ALA A 36 7.99 -51.46 -15.35
C ALA A 36 7.96 -50.89 -13.92
N LEU A 37 6.80 -50.40 -13.47
CA LEU A 37 6.63 -49.91 -12.11
C LEU A 37 6.85 -51.04 -11.10
N GLN A 38 7.67 -50.76 -10.09
CA GLN A 38 7.93 -51.66 -8.97
C GLN A 38 7.39 -51.12 -7.66
N HIS A 39 7.61 -49.85 -7.40
CA HIS A 39 7.15 -49.19 -6.18
C HIS A 39 6.64 -47.79 -6.51
N ALA A 40 5.50 -47.44 -5.95
CA ALA A 40 5.00 -46.10 -5.99
C ALA A 40 4.65 -45.66 -4.57
N SER A 41 5.19 -44.49 -4.19
CA SER A 41 4.82 -43.77 -3.00
C SER A 41 4.22 -42.45 -3.44
N VAL A 42 2.91 -42.27 -3.25
CA VAL A 42 2.15 -41.11 -3.77
C VAL A 42 1.31 -40.53 -2.68
N GLN A 43 1.38 -39.23 -2.50
CA GLN A 43 0.60 -38.46 -1.55
C GLN A 43 -0.39 -37.61 -2.31
N GLU A 44 -1.64 -37.66 -1.85
CA GLU A 44 -2.70 -36.77 -2.30
C GLU A 44 -3.27 -36.00 -1.10
N GLY A 45 -3.60 -34.73 -1.24
CA GLY A 45 -4.19 -34.00 -0.11
C GLY A 45 -4.86 -32.69 -0.49
N LEU A 46 -5.75 -32.24 0.38
CA LEU A 46 -6.32 -30.91 0.29
C LEU A 46 -5.22 -29.88 0.44
N MET A 47 -5.21 -28.86 -0.39
CA MET A 47 -4.20 -27.77 -0.44
C MET A 47 -2.78 -28.21 -0.83
N THR A 48 -2.41 -29.46 -0.62
CA THR A 48 -1.07 -29.98 -0.93
C THR A 48 -0.97 -30.53 -2.33
N GLY A 49 -2.09 -30.99 -2.91
CA GLY A 49 -2.14 -31.58 -4.24
C GLY A 49 -1.57 -33.01 -4.30
N ILE A 50 -0.98 -33.38 -5.43
CA ILE A 50 -0.40 -34.68 -5.69
C ILE A 50 1.13 -34.59 -5.73
N HIS A 51 1.80 -35.40 -4.91
CA HIS A 51 3.24 -35.55 -4.93
C HIS A 51 3.60 -37.03 -4.83
N GLY A 52 4.56 -37.52 -5.64
CA GLY A 52 4.92 -38.90 -5.55
C GLY A 52 6.23 -39.26 -6.20
N ARG A 53 6.66 -40.49 -5.91
CA ARG A 53 7.81 -41.12 -6.51
C ARG A 53 7.42 -42.48 -7.05
N LEU A 54 7.77 -42.73 -8.29
CA LEU A 54 7.54 -43.97 -8.99
C LEU A 54 8.89 -44.62 -9.30
N THR A 55 9.21 -45.72 -8.66
CA THR A 55 10.44 -46.46 -8.90
C THR A 55 10.17 -47.59 -9.90
N CYS A 56 10.83 -47.48 -11.03
CA CYS A 56 10.64 -48.38 -12.17
C CYS A 56 11.95 -49.09 -12.50
N VAL A 57 11.82 -50.24 -13.16
CA VAL A 57 12.94 -50.91 -13.80
C VAL A 57 12.76 -50.95 -15.31
N SER A 58 13.87 -50.86 -16.02
CA SER A 58 13.94 -50.87 -17.47
C SER A 58 15.08 -51.75 -17.96
N THR A 59 14.92 -52.35 -19.12
CA THR A 59 16.02 -52.98 -19.87
C THR A 59 16.84 -51.97 -20.69
N ARG A 60 16.35 -50.72 -20.77
CA ARG A 60 17.00 -49.59 -21.43
C ARG A 60 17.75 -48.75 -20.41
N ARG A 61 19.07 -48.76 -20.48
CA ARG A 61 19.95 -47.90 -19.66
C ARG A 61 20.08 -46.48 -20.21
N ASP A 62 19.79 -46.31 -21.48
CA ASP A 62 20.04 -45.11 -22.29
C ASP A 62 18.80 -44.25 -22.51
N LEU A 63 17.74 -44.38 -21.71
CA LEU A 63 16.58 -43.49 -21.80
C LEU A 63 16.96 -42.09 -21.38
N PRO A 64 16.93 -41.12 -22.31
CA PRO A 64 17.26 -39.75 -21.95
C PRO A 64 16.19 -39.19 -20.99
N PRO A 65 16.57 -38.58 -19.84
CA PRO A 65 15.60 -38.01 -18.89
C PRO A 65 14.62 -37.00 -19.53
N GLY A 66 15.08 -36.23 -20.53
CA GLY A 66 14.26 -35.25 -21.23
C GLY A 66 13.06 -35.82 -21.97
N VAL A 67 13.07 -37.12 -22.32
CA VAL A 67 11.92 -37.77 -22.98
C VAL A 67 10.78 -38.06 -22.01
N LEU A 68 11.09 -38.09 -20.71
CA LEU A 68 10.12 -38.37 -19.65
C LEU A 68 9.59 -37.10 -18.95
N LEU A 69 10.38 -36.05 -18.94
CA LEU A 69 10.01 -34.80 -18.26
C LEU A 69 8.80 -34.10 -18.90
N GLY A 70 7.83 -33.70 -18.08
CA GLY A 70 6.60 -33.01 -18.50
C GLY A 70 5.53 -33.95 -19.09
N ILE A 71 5.80 -35.27 -19.14
CA ILE A 71 4.84 -36.26 -19.67
C ILE A 71 3.75 -36.53 -18.61
N PRO A 72 2.47 -36.46 -18.99
CA PRO A 72 1.37 -36.92 -18.13
C PRO A 72 1.45 -38.43 -17.91
N VAL A 73 1.22 -38.84 -16.66
CA VAL A 73 1.23 -40.23 -16.28
C VAL A 73 0.04 -40.58 -15.41
N SER A 74 -0.59 -41.74 -15.69
CA SER A 74 -1.63 -42.32 -14.87
C SER A 74 -1.08 -43.53 -14.14
N ILE A 75 -1.25 -43.59 -12.83
CA ILE A 75 -1.01 -44.78 -12.02
C ILE A 75 -2.36 -45.49 -11.93
N ARG A 76 -2.48 -46.63 -12.63
CA ARG A 76 -3.72 -47.40 -12.70
C ARG A 76 -3.66 -48.54 -11.69
N LEU A 77 -4.65 -48.57 -10.80
CA LEU A 77 -4.83 -49.63 -9.77
C LEU A 77 -6.08 -50.41 -10.09
N ILE A 78 -5.99 -51.70 -10.16
CA ILE A 78 -7.16 -52.56 -10.29
C ILE A 78 -7.74 -52.79 -8.88
N THR A 79 -8.97 -52.37 -8.68
CA THR A 79 -9.70 -52.53 -7.41
C THR A 79 -10.11 -54.01 -7.19
N ASP A 80 -10.58 -54.31 -5.98
CA ASP A 80 -11.15 -55.62 -5.62
C ASP A 80 -12.40 -55.98 -6.46
N ARG A 81 -13.01 -55.00 -7.11
CA ARG A 81 -14.15 -55.15 -8.02
C ARG A 81 -13.74 -55.31 -9.48
N GLY A 82 -12.46 -55.35 -9.78
CA GLY A 82 -11.93 -55.44 -11.14
C GLY A 82 -12.02 -54.14 -11.94
N GLN A 83 -12.43 -53.03 -11.33
CA GLN A 83 -12.52 -51.72 -11.97
C GLN A 83 -11.18 -50.98 -11.80
N PRO A 84 -10.69 -50.23 -12.79
CA PRO A 84 -9.51 -49.40 -12.66
C PRO A 84 -9.81 -48.17 -11.82
N HIS A 85 -8.98 -47.89 -10.83
CA HIS A 85 -8.85 -46.60 -10.19
C HIS A 85 -7.58 -45.92 -10.67
N THR A 86 -7.57 -44.62 -10.81
CA THR A 86 -6.40 -43.92 -11.38
C THR A 86 -6.04 -42.71 -10.53
N VAL A 87 -4.70 -42.51 -10.36
CA VAL A 87 -4.11 -41.28 -9.88
C VAL A 87 -3.34 -40.67 -11.06
N ASN A 88 -3.72 -39.47 -11.49
CA ASN A 88 -3.16 -38.80 -12.65
C ASN A 88 -2.26 -37.64 -12.23
N ALA A 89 -1.05 -37.61 -12.77
CA ALA A 89 -0.02 -36.66 -12.42
C ALA A 89 0.87 -36.33 -13.63
N ILE A 90 1.86 -35.47 -13.44
CA ILE A 90 2.84 -35.06 -14.43
C ILE A 90 4.23 -35.40 -13.92
N ILE A 91 5.09 -35.94 -14.74
CA ILE A 91 6.48 -36.24 -14.38
C ILE A 91 7.27 -34.93 -14.31
N SER A 92 7.66 -34.55 -13.10
CA SER A 92 8.40 -33.32 -12.80
C SER A 92 9.92 -33.56 -12.60
N GLY A 93 10.33 -34.80 -12.41
CA GLY A 93 11.74 -35.18 -12.22
C GLY A 93 12.03 -36.61 -12.60
N VAL A 94 13.27 -36.85 -13.02
CA VAL A 94 13.75 -38.19 -13.37
C VAL A 94 15.14 -38.39 -12.77
N GLN A 95 15.32 -39.46 -12.04
CA GLN A 95 16.62 -39.92 -11.53
C GLN A 95 16.92 -41.31 -12.05
N ILE A 96 18.16 -41.53 -12.44
CA ILE A 96 18.66 -42.82 -12.90
C ILE A 96 19.45 -43.46 -11.77
N GLY A 97 19.06 -44.66 -11.35
CA GLY A 97 19.74 -45.47 -10.34
C GLY A 97 20.83 -46.33 -10.91
N GLN A 98 21.14 -47.39 -10.19
CA GLN A 98 22.17 -48.37 -10.60
C GLN A 98 21.67 -49.30 -11.72
N SER A 99 22.61 -49.86 -12.46
CA SER A 99 22.39 -50.88 -13.49
C SER A 99 23.31 -52.04 -13.25
N ASP A 100 22.81 -53.26 -13.47
CA ASP A 100 23.63 -54.49 -13.49
C ASP A 100 24.07 -54.91 -14.90
N GLY A 101 23.87 -54.05 -15.88
CA GLY A 101 24.18 -54.29 -17.28
C GLY A 101 23.00 -54.71 -18.15
N GLU A 102 21.96 -55.32 -17.55
CA GLU A 102 20.74 -55.77 -18.25
C GLU A 102 19.48 -55.02 -17.77
N LEU A 103 19.43 -54.67 -16.49
CA LEU A 103 18.37 -53.88 -15.88
C LEU A 103 18.94 -52.58 -15.34
N CYS A 104 18.13 -51.55 -15.37
CA CYS A 104 18.44 -50.21 -14.81
C CYS A 104 17.24 -49.69 -14.02
N VAL A 105 17.53 -49.03 -12.92
CA VAL A 105 16.50 -48.40 -12.08
C VAL A 105 16.27 -46.95 -12.52
N TYR A 106 15.03 -46.57 -12.68
CA TYR A 106 14.57 -45.20 -12.88
C TYR A 106 13.62 -44.77 -11.75
N GLN A 107 13.82 -43.61 -11.20
CA GLN A 107 12.87 -43.01 -10.28
C GLN A 107 12.27 -41.76 -10.91
N LEU A 108 10.95 -41.74 -11.05
CA LEU A 108 10.19 -40.62 -11.57
C LEU A 108 9.56 -39.85 -10.39
N THR A 109 9.78 -38.57 -10.32
CA THR A 109 9.03 -37.66 -9.41
C THR A 109 7.82 -37.16 -10.17
N VAL A 110 6.65 -37.27 -9.54
CA VAL A 110 5.36 -36.85 -10.11
C VAL A 110 4.69 -35.80 -9.25
N CYS A 111 3.96 -34.90 -9.88
CA CYS A 111 3.17 -33.88 -9.18
C CYS A 111 1.96 -33.45 -10.02
N ASP A 112 1.06 -32.72 -9.42
CA ASP A 112 -0.04 -32.06 -10.13
C ASP A 112 0.38 -30.73 -10.81
N ALA A 113 -0.56 -30.12 -11.54
CA ALA A 113 -0.33 -28.87 -12.22
C ALA A 113 -0.10 -27.71 -11.24
N LEU A 114 -0.80 -27.68 -10.09
CA LEU A 114 -0.62 -26.64 -9.08
C LEU A 114 0.80 -26.63 -8.50
N SER A 115 1.37 -27.81 -8.30
CA SER A 115 2.76 -27.95 -7.84
C SER A 115 3.79 -27.52 -8.90
N LEU A 116 3.48 -27.68 -10.20
CA LEU A 116 4.32 -27.14 -11.27
C LEU A 116 4.30 -25.60 -11.29
N MET A 117 3.20 -24.99 -10.89
CA MET A 117 3.08 -23.52 -10.81
C MET A 117 4.03 -22.90 -9.78
N ASP A 118 4.63 -23.68 -8.88
CA ASP A 118 5.72 -23.22 -7.99
C ASP A 118 7.02 -22.87 -8.75
N LYS A 119 7.16 -23.31 -10.01
CA LYS A 119 8.34 -23.04 -10.84
C LYS A 119 8.31 -21.68 -11.58
N ARG A 120 7.20 -20.97 -11.54
CA ARG A 120 7.07 -19.65 -12.14
C ARG A 120 6.79 -18.59 -11.07
N THR A 121 7.75 -17.71 -10.83
CA THR A 121 7.60 -16.52 -9.99
C THR A 121 7.13 -15.35 -10.83
N ASN A 122 6.19 -14.56 -10.31
CA ASN A 122 5.64 -13.42 -11.03
C ASN A 122 5.22 -12.26 -10.11
N SER A 123 4.94 -11.11 -10.74
CA SER A 123 4.36 -9.93 -10.10
C SER A 123 3.26 -9.36 -10.98
N ARG A 124 2.01 -9.35 -10.49
CA ARG A 124 0.82 -8.97 -11.25
C ARG A 124 -0.14 -8.14 -10.44
N VAL A 125 -0.98 -7.39 -11.15
CA VAL A 125 -2.06 -6.59 -10.60
C VAL A 125 -3.40 -7.08 -11.14
N PHE A 126 -4.34 -7.35 -10.23
CA PHE A 126 -5.73 -7.65 -10.55
C PHE A 126 -6.62 -6.58 -9.92
N ARG A 127 -7.43 -5.93 -10.72
CA ARG A 127 -8.33 -4.86 -10.27
C ARG A 127 -9.78 -5.23 -10.47
N LYS A 128 -10.60 -5.00 -9.44
CA LYS A 128 -12.05 -5.26 -9.46
C LYS A 128 -12.35 -6.69 -9.93
N ARG A 129 -11.55 -7.65 -9.44
CA ARG A 129 -11.71 -9.07 -9.73
C ARG A 129 -12.00 -9.84 -8.44
N SER A 130 -12.88 -10.81 -8.53
CA SER A 130 -13.12 -11.78 -7.48
C SER A 130 -11.96 -12.79 -7.42
N VAL A 131 -11.84 -13.53 -6.32
CA VAL A 131 -10.88 -14.65 -6.25
C VAL A 131 -11.13 -15.67 -7.36
N ILE A 132 -12.39 -15.94 -7.70
CA ILE A 132 -12.77 -16.86 -8.77
C ILE A 132 -12.22 -16.39 -10.13
N ASP A 133 -12.35 -15.09 -10.43
CA ASP A 133 -11.82 -14.51 -11.67
C ASP A 133 -10.30 -14.61 -11.74
N VAL A 134 -9.61 -14.37 -10.59
CA VAL A 134 -8.16 -14.46 -10.52
C VAL A 134 -7.69 -15.89 -10.75
N LEU A 135 -8.32 -16.87 -10.08
CA LEU A 135 -8.01 -18.29 -10.26
C LEU A 135 -8.25 -18.74 -11.70
N ALA A 136 -9.41 -18.40 -12.28
CA ALA A 136 -9.72 -18.73 -13.67
C ALA A 136 -8.70 -18.12 -14.64
N THR A 137 -8.27 -16.88 -14.41
CA THR A 137 -7.24 -16.23 -15.24
C THR A 137 -5.94 -16.99 -15.21
N LEU A 138 -5.44 -17.35 -14.02
CA LEU A 138 -4.17 -18.07 -13.85
C LEU A 138 -4.22 -19.47 -14.45
N PHE A 139 -5.26 -20.24 -14.14
CA PHE A 139 -5.40 -21.61 -14.62
C PHE A 139 -5.55 -21.67 -16.14
N ASN A 140 -6.35 -20.79 -16.73
CA ASN A 140 -6.49 -20.67 -18.18
C ASN A 140 -5.15 -20.31 -18.84
N GLU A 141 -4.40 -19.38 -18.24
CA GLU A 141 -3.10 -18.99 -18.78
C GLU A 141 -2.12 -20.16 -18.81
N TRP A 142 -2.02 -20.93 -17.73
CA TRP A 142 -1.16 -22.11 -17.67
C TRP A 142 -1.57 -23.17 -18.68
N GLN A 143 -2.88 -23.38 -18.85
CA GLN A 143 -3.42 -24.33 -19.81
C GLN A 143 -3.15 -23.88 -21.26
N GLN A 144 -3.34 -22.60 -21.57
CA GLN A 144 -3.20 -22.08 -22.94
C GLN A 144 -1.74 -21.94 -23.39
N ARG A 145 -0.83 -21.57 -22.48
CA ARG A 145 0.58 -21.35 -22.82
C ARG A 145 1.39 -22.65 -22.98
N SER A 146 0.88 -23.78 -22.51
CA SER A 146 1.58 -25.06 -22.59
C SER A 146 0.73 -26.13 -23.25
N PRO A 147 1.10 -26.61 -24.48
CA PRO A 147 0.42 -27.73 -25.13
C PRO A 147 0.42 -29.01 -24.30
N ALA A 148 1.46 -29.24 -23.47
CA ALA A 148 1.53 -30.39 -22.58
C ALA A 148 0.46 -30.29 -21.48
N LEU A 149 0.33 -29.12 -20.84
CA LEU A 149 -0.65 -28.86 -19.77
C LEU A 149 -2.06 -28.79 -20.32
N ALA A 150 -2.27 -28.26 -21.51
CA ALA A 150 -3.58 -28.24 -22.17
C ALA A 150 -4.23 -29.61 -22.29
N ARG A 151 -3.40 -30.69 -22.28
CA ARG A 151 -3.84 -32.09 -22.37
C ARG A 151 -3.83 -32.82 -21.03
N ALA A 152 -3.10 -32.29 -20.02
CA ALA A 152 -2.83 -32.97 -18.76
C ALA A 152 -3.65 -32.45 -17.60
N PHE A 153 -4.16 -31.24 -17.71
CA PHE A 153 -4.82 -30.58 -16.59
C PHE A 153 -6.05 -29.80 -17.00
N GLU A 154 -7.06 -29.86 -16.15
CA GLU A 154 -8.28 -29.03 -16.17
C GLU A 154 -8.51 -28.41 -14.79
N PHE A 155 -9.48 -27.52 -14.70
CA PHE A 155 -9.88 -26.96 -13.41
C PHE A 155 -11.40 -26.85 -13.31
N ASP A 156 -11.90 -26.95 -12.10
CA ASP A 156 -13.33 -26.85 -11.79
C ASP A 156 -13.54 -25.88 -10.62
N LEU A 157 -14.18 -24.75 -10.91
CA LEU A 157 -14.56 -23.72 -9.95
C LEU A 157 -16.07 -23.73 -9.68
N SER A 158 -16.82 -24.68 -10.24
CA SER A 158 -18.29 -24.75 -10.12
C SER A 158 -18.77 -25.08 -8.69
N GLY A 159 -17.88 -25.62 -7.85
CA GLY A 159 -18.13 -25.84 -6.43
C GLY A 159 -18.08 -24.57 -5.57
N LEU A 160 -17.76 -23.39 -6.17
CA LEU A 160 -17.69 -22.11 -5.49
C LEU A 160 -18.94 -21.27 -5.77
N ARG A 161 -19.51 -20.72 -4.74
CA ARG A 161 -20.63 -19.81 -4.83
C ARG A 161 -20.16 -18.39 -5.14
N ALA A 162 -20.35 -17.91 -6.36
CA ALA A 162 -19.88 -16.60 -6.83
C ALA A 162 -20.39 -15.42 -5.97
N ASP A 163 -21.60 -15.54 -5.41
CA ASP A 163 -22.21 -14.54 -4.54
C ASP A 163 -21.45 -14.35 -3.19
N ARG A 164 -20.63 -15.32 -2.79
CA ARG A 164 -19.80 -15.25 -1.57
C ARG A 164 -18.51 -14.50 -1.75
N TYR A 165 -18.02 -14.34 -2.99
CA TYR A 165 -16.69 -13.80 -3.29
C TYR A 165 -16.80 -12.53 -4.11
N PRO A 166 -17.00 -11.37 -3.46
CA PRO A 166 -17.14 -10.10 -4.16
C PRO A 166 -15.83 -9.70 -4.87
N PRO A 167 -15.92 -8.93 -5.96
CA PRO A 167 -14.74 -8.35 -6.58
C PRO A 167 -13.98 -7.45 -5.61
N ARG A 168 -12.69 -7.69 -5.45
CA ARG A 168 -11.79 -6.91 -4.60
C ARG A 168 -11.25 -5.70 -5.38
N GLU A 169 -11.07 -4.59 -4.69
CA GLU A 169 -10.56 -3.37 -5.29
C GLU A 169 -9.16 -3.56 -5.89
N LEU A 170 -8.30 -4.30 -5.18
CA LEU A 170 -6.94 -4.63 -5.59
C LEU A 170 -6.55 -6.00 -5.05
N THR A 171 -5.98 -6.83 -5.89
CA THR A 171 -5.27 -8.06 -5.53
C THR A 171 -3.94 -8.08 -6.28
N ARG A 172 -2.85 -8.35 -5.58
CA ARG A 172 -1.51 -8.34 -6.17
C ARG A 172 -0.76 -9.63 -5.88
N GLN A 173 -0.09 -10.14 -6.89
CA GLN A 173 1.00 -11.09 -6.77
C GLN A 173 2.31 -10.28 -6.74
N VAL A 174 3.22 -10.57 -5.82
CA VAL A 174 4.46 -9.80 -5.66
C VAL A 174 5.63 -10.75 -5.38
N ASN A 175 6.47 -10.98 -6.39
CA ASN A 175 7.66 -11.82 -6.29
C ASN A 175 7.40 -13.20 -5.64
N GLU A 176 6.23 -13.75 -5.88
CA GLU A 176 5.82 -15.06 -5.36
C GLU A 176 5.51 -16.02 -6.50
N SER A 177 5.65 -17.34 -6.26
CA SER A 177 5.26 -18.33 -7.26
C SER A 177 3.76 -18.30 -7.50
N ASP A 178 3.33 -18.69 -8.71
CA ASP A 178 1.89 -18.75 -9.01
C ASP A 178 1.16 -19.71 -8.07
N ALA A 179 1.77 -20.82 -7.70
CA ALA A 179 1.19 -21.77 -6.74
C ALA A 179 1.08 -21.17 -5.33
N HIS A 180 2.10 -20.45 -4.86
CA HIS A 180 2.04 -19.75 -3.57
C HIS A 180 0.93 -18.70 -3.57
N PHE A 181 0.85 -17.89 -4.63
CA PHE A 181 -0.21 -16.88 -4.80
C PHE A 181 -1.60 -17.51 -4.79
N VAL A 182 -1.82 -18.59 -5.55
CA VAL A 182 -3.10 -19.33 -5.56
C VAL A 182 -3.44 -19.86 -4.16
N ARG A 183 -2.49 -20.56 -3.51
CA ARG A 183 -2.71 -21.13 -2.16
C ARG A 183 -2.99 -20.04 -1.14
N ARG A 184 -2.28 -18.91 -1.19
CA ARG A 184 -2.51 -17.75 -0.32
C ARG A 184 -3.92 -17.18 -0.47
N LEU A 185 -4.38 -17.00 -1.71
CA LEU A 185 -5.74 -16.53 -1.98
C LEU A 185 -6.78 -17.52 -1.44
N LEU A 186 -6.62 -18.82 -1.73
CA LEU A 186 -7.53 -19.86 -1.29
C LEU A 186 -7.62 -19.94 0.24
N ARG A 187 -6.47 -19.92 0.94
CA ARG A 187 -6.42 -19.93 2.41
C ARG A 187 -7.07 -18.69 3.00
N ARG A 188 -6.78 -17.51 2.43
CA ARG A 188 -7.41 -16.26 2.88
C ARG A 188 -8.93 -16.31 2.80
N GLU A 189 -9.46 -16.88 1.72
CA GLU A 189 -10.89 -16.95 1.44
C GLU A 189 -11.60 -18.16 2.09
N GLY A 190 -10.84 -19.08 2.68
CA GLY A 190 -11.37 -20.32 3.26
C GLY A 190 -11.82 -21.35 2.21
N ILE A 191 -11.20 -21.32 1.02
CA ILE A 191 -11.46 -22.23 -0.09
C ILE A 191 -10.42 -23.36 -0.09
N THR A 192 -10.86 -24.59 -0.25
CA THR A 192 -9.97 -25.73 -0.40
C THR A 192 -9.77 -26.09 -1.88
N VAL A 193 -8.61 -26.66 -2.20
CA VAL A 193 -8.29 -27.17 -3.54
C VAL A 193 -7.69 -28.57 -3.44
N PHE A 194 -8.04 -29.44 -4.38
CA PHE A 194 -7.47 -30.76 -4.52
C PHE A 194 -7.44 -31.19 -6.00
N ALA A 195 -6.63 -32.19 -6.32
CA ALA A 195 -6.57 -32.76 -7.66
C ALA A 195 -7.47 -34.02 -7.72
N LYS A 196 -8.28 -34.09 -8.76
CA LYS A 196 -9.16 -35.21 -9.09
C LYS A 196 -8.68 -35.86 -10.41
N ALA A 197 -8.63 -37.15 -10.48
CA ALA A 197 -8.35 -37.86 -11.74
C ALA A 197 -9.54 -37.69 -12.74
N GLY A 198 -9.21 -37.55 -14.02
CA GLY A 198 -10.17 -37.34 -15.09
C GLY A 198 -10.57 -35.90 -15.36
N PRO A 199 -11.43 -35.66 -16.35
CA PRO A 199 -11.87 -34.35 -16.78
C PRO A 199 -12.83 -33.69 -15.78
N ALA A 200 -12.97 -32.36 -15.89
CA ALA A 200 -13.85 -31.56 -15.03
C ALA A 200 -15.33 -31.91 -15.23
N LYS A 201 -15.78 -31.99 -16.46
CA LYS A 201 -17.18 -32.30 -16.83
C LYS A 201 -17.22 -33.35 -17.91
N GLY A 202 -17.91 -34.47 -17.60
CA GLY A 202 -18.29 -35.49 -18.56
C GLY A 202 -17.10 -36.19 -19.24
N GLU A 203 -17.44 -37.13 -20.10
CA GLU A 203 -16.48 -37.68 -21.05
C GLU A 203 -16.22 -36.63 -22.14
N ARG A 204 -15.04 -35.98 -22.12
CA ARG A 204 -14.55 -35.42 -23.39
C ARG A 204 -14.48 -36.54 -24.39
N PRO A 205 -14.86 -36.35 -25.65
CA PRO A 205 -14.35 -37.20 -26.71
C PRO A 205 -12.88 -36.92 -26.81
N LEU A 206 -12.11 -37.64 -26.02
CA LEU A 206 -10.65 -37.56 -25.96
C LEU A 206 -10.09 -37.95 -27.32
N GLN A 207 -9.53 -37.01 -28.03
CA GLN A 207 -8.50 -37.35 -28.99
C GLN A 207 -7.31 -37.89 -28.20
N GLY A 208 -7.35 -39.23 -27.92
CA GLY A 208 -6.31 -39.93 -27.20
C GLY A 208 -6.60 -40.11 -25.70
N ASP A 209 -6.21 -41.24 -25.17
CA ASP A 209 -6.30 -41.68 -23.78
C ASP A 209 -5.27 -40.94 -22.87
N ALA A 210 -5.37 -39.60 -22.80
CA ALA A 210 -4.41 -38.78 -22.07
C ALA A 210 -4.75 -38.75 -20.57
N PRO A 211 -3.79 -38.96 -19.67
CA PRO A 211 -3.95 -38.82 -18.23
C PRO A 211 -4.25 -37.38 -17.88
N VAL A 212 -5.52 -37.05 -17.61
CA VAL A 212 -5.96 -35.71 -17.21
C VAL A 212 -6.23 -35.72 -15.72
N HIS A 213 -5.81 -34.66 -14.99
CA HIS A 213 -6.29 -34.37 -13.65
C HIS A 213 -6.96 -33.01 -13.62
N THR A 214 -7.97 -32.88 -12.77
CA THR A 214 -8.72 -31.65 -12.59
C THR A 214 -8.42 -31.06 -11.22
N LEU A 215 -7.99 -29.79 -11.16
CA LEU A 215 -7.92 -29.01 -9.93
C LEU A 215 -9.33 -28.54 -9.56
N VAL A 216 -9.87 -29.07 -8.48
CA VAL A 216 -11.22 -28.73 -7.99
C VAL A 216 -11.09 -27.79 -6.82
N CYS A 217 -11.76 -26.62 -6.91
CA CYS A 217 -11.90 -25.69 -5.80
C CYS A 217 -13.28 -25.84 -5.19
N CYS A 218 -13.34 -25.93 -3.85
CA CYS A 218 -14.58 -26.20 -3.13
C CYS A 218 -14.64 -25.42 -1.81
N ASP A 219 -15.83 -24.91 -1.46
CA ASP A 219 -16.11 -24.24 -0.18
C ASP A 219 -17.24 -24.90 0.61
N ASP A 220 -17.86 -25.95 0.06
CA ASP A 220 -18.96 -26.70 0.68
C ASP A 220 -18.70 -28.23 0.63
N PRO A 221 -18.39 -28.88 1.76
CA PRO A 221 -18.17 -30.34 1.80
C PRO A 221 -19.40 -31.15 1.39
N MET A 222 -20.61 -30.58 1.45
CA MET A 222 -21.84 -31.29 1.06
C MET A 222 -21.99 -31.42 -0.45
N SER A 223 -21.31 -30.59 -1.24
CA SER A 223 -21.29 -30.68 -2.71
C SER A 223 -20.38 -31.80 -3.25
N LEU A 224 -19.48 -32.35 -2.41
CA LEU A 224 -18.53 -33.36 -2.83
C LEU A 224 -19.19 -34.68 -3.18
N PRO A 225 -18.72 -35.41 -4.23
CA PRO A 225 -19.26 -36.67 -4.65
C PRO A 225 -18.87 -37.80 -3.69
N GLN A 226 -19.62 -38.92 -3.78
CA GLN A 226 -19.25 -40.14 -3.10
C GLN A 226 -18.04 -40.78 -3.81
N ALA A 227 -17.11 -41.31 -3.02
CA ALA A 227 -16.00 -42.09 -3.56
C ALA A 227 -16.48 -43.33 -4.32
N PRO A 228 -15.74 -43.80 -5.35
CA PRO A 228 -16.06 -45.06 -6.00
C PRO A 228 -16.14 -46.24 -5.03
N ALA A 229 -15.37 -46.22 -3.93
CA ALA A 229 -15.43 -47.23 -2.86
C ALA A 229 -16.80 -47.30 -2.18
N GLY A 230 -17.55 -46.18 -2.17
CA GLY A 230 -18.91 -46.13 -1.60
C GLY A 230 -18.97 -46.38 -0.11
N THR A 231 -19.48 -47.58 0.25
CA THR A 231 -19.50 -48.09 1.64
C THR A 231 -18.31 -48.99 1.89
N VAL A 232 -17.50 -48.59 2.88
CA VAL A 232 -16.27 -49.29 3.24
C VAL A 232 -16.44 -49.94 4.64
N ARG A 233 -15.91 -51.17 4.79
CA ARG A 233 -15.99 -51.88 6.04
C ARG A 233 -14.71 -51.70 6.87
N LEU A 234 -14.89 -51.42 8.16
CA LEU A 234 -13.83 -51.54 9.15
C LEU A 234 -13.69 -53.02 9.55
N HIS A 235 -12.50 -53.59 9.31
CA HIS A 235 -12.18 -54.98 9.63
C HIS A 235 -10.76 -55.05 10.18
N PRO A 236 -10.58 -55.08 11.50
CA PRO A 236 -9.26 -55.31 12.11
C PRO A 236 -8.67 -56.62 11.67
N ARG A 237 -7.32 -56.69 11.51
CA ARG A 237 -6.60 -57.83 10.94
C ARG A 237 -6.66 -59.18 11.74
N ASP A 238 -7.37 -59.22 12.83
CA ASP A 238 -7.35 -60.38 13.76
C ASP A 238 -8.33 -61.51 13.34
N GLY A 239 -8.06 -62.23 12.29
CA GLY A 239 -8.62 -63.55 12.13
C GLY A 239 -9.44 -63.91 10.90
N GLY A 240 -9.14 -63.47 9.75
CA GLY A 240 -9.74 -63.98 8.52
C GLY A 240 -9.36 -63.21 7.27
N ALA A 241 -9.18 -63.92 6.15
CA ALA A 241 -8.94 -63.28 4.85
C ALA A 241 -10.16 -62.43 4.45
N ALA A 242 -10.02 -61.15 4.39
CA ALA A 242 -11.04 -60.26 3.87
C ALA A 242 -11.22 -60.52 2.37
N GLN A 243 -12.42 -60.88 1.93
CA GLN A 243 -12.72 -61.02 0.49
C GLN A 243 -12.75 -59.73 -0.29
N ARG A 244 -12.75 -58.62 0.41
CA ARG A 244 -12.86 -57.25 -0.12
C ARG A 244 -11.83 -56.33 0.54
N ASP A 245 -11.43 -55.30 -0.17
CA ASP A 245 -10.62 -54.21 0.38
C ASP A 245 -11.30 -53.56 1.59
N THR A 246 -10.57 -53.34 2.69
CA THR A 246 -11.11 -52.90 3.98
C THR A 246 -10.27 -51.86 4.65
N VAL A 247 -10.86 -51.08 5.53
CA VAL A 247 -10.15 -50.24 6.51
C VAL A 247 -9.73 -51.18 7.68
N THR A 248 -8.44 -51.17 7.98
CA THR A 248 -7.85 -52.04 9.04
C THR A 248 -7.65 -51.29 10.36
N LEU A 249 -7.51 -49.97 10.32
CA LEU A 249 -7.40 -49.08 11.45
C LEU A 249 -8.23 -47.80 11.19
N PHE A 250 -8.96 -47.34 12.18
CA PHE A 250 -9.66 -46.07 12.11
C PHE A 250 -9.66 -45.43 13.51
N ALA A 251 -9.01 -44.32 13.66
CA ALA A 251 -8.79 -43.63 14.93
C ALA A 251 -9.30 -42.19 14.88
N LEU A 252 -9.97 -41.76 15.93
CA LEU A 252 -10.39 -40.39 16.14
C LEU A 252 -9.26 -39.61 16.81
N ARG A 253 -8.88 -38.49 16.21
CA ARG A 253 -8.07 -37.47 16.84
C ARG A 253 -8.93 -36.25 17.08
N ARG A 254 -8.98 -35.76 18.30
CA ARG A 254 -9.73 -34.59 18.70
C ARG A 254 -8.85 -33.69 19.57
N GLN A 255 -8.92 -32.38 19.36
CA GLN A 255 -8.12 -31.41 20.08
C GLN A 255 -8.98 -30.19 20.43
N LEU A 256 -8.60 -29.46 21.48
CA LEU A 256 -9.28 -28.21 21.85
C LEU A 256 -9.10 -27.18 20.75
N ALA A 257 -10.17 -26.45 20.46
CA ALA A 257 -10.18 -25.34 19.52
C ALA A 257 -10.64 -24.06 20.21
N PRO A 258 -10.27 -22.88 19.70
CA PRO A 258 -10.80 -21.61 20.18
C PRO A 258 -12.33 -21.58 20.11
N GLY A 259 -12.96 -21.07 21.15
CA GLY A 259 -14.42 -20.88 21.16
C GLY A 259 -14.87 -19.63 20.39
N LYS A 260 -13.94 -18.74 20.06
CA LYS A 260 -14.22 -17.50 19.36
C LYS A 260 -13.01 -17.05 18.53
N ALA A 261 -13.24 -16.65 17.28
CA ALA A 261 -12.28 -15.91 16.48
C ALA A 261 -12.72 -14.45 16.36
N GLY A 262 -11.80 -13.51 16.53
CA GLY A 262 -12.07 -12.09 16.41
C GLY A 262 -10.95 -11.36 15.63
N ARG A 263 -11.34 -10.44 14.78
CA ARG A 263 -10.42 -9.68 13.90
C ARG A 263 -10.81 -8.20 13.91
N PRO A 264 -10.39 -7.40 14.91
CA PRO A 264 -10.53 -5.94 14.83
C PRO A 264 -9.64 -5.37 13.71
N SER A 265 -10.21 -4.51 12.87
CA SER A 265 -9.52 -3.84 11.77
C SER A 265 -9.88 -2.36 11.72
N TRP A 266 -8.89 -1.48 11.53
CA TRP A 266 -9.12 -0.05 11.40
C TRP A 266 -9.69 0.30 10.03
N ASP A 267 -10.94 0.82 10.00
CA ASP A 267 -11.53 1.39 8.80
C ASP A 267 -11.24 2.92 8.76
N TYR A 268 -10.30 3.32 7.92
CA TYR A 268 -9.91 4.73 7.82
C TYR A 268 -11.00 5.60 7.19
N LYS A 269 -11.92 5.03 6.40
CA LYS A 269 -13.04 5.77 5.79
C LYS A 269 -14.08 6.17 6.82
N LYS A 270 -14.32 5.31 7.80
CA LYS A 270 -15.25 5.55 8.91
C LYS A 270 -14.56 6.10 10.16
N ALA A 271 -13.22 6.14 10.18
CA ALA A 271 -12.38 6.51 11.32
C ALA A 271 -12.76 5.74 12.61
N ARG A 272 -13.00 4.44 12.48
CA ARG A 272 -13.32 3.55 13.60
C ARG A 272 -12.76 2.15 13.39
N ILE A 273 -12.72 1.38 14.47
CA ILE A 273 -12.43 -0.03 14.41
C ILE A 273 -13.70 -0.77 13.99
N ASP A 274 -13.62 -1.52 12.89
CA ASP A 274 -14.63 -2.50 12.52
C ASP A 274 -14.26 -3.81 13.23
N GLU A 275 -15.06 -4.21 14.22
CA GLU A 275 -14.91 -5.46 14.94
C GLU A 275 -15.75 -6.55 14.27
N SER A 276 -15.10 -7.64 13.90
CA SER A 276 -15.75 -8.85 13.46
C SER A 276 -15.39 -9.99 14.41
N SER A 277 -16.36 -10.70 14.89
CA SER A 277 -16.14 -11.88 15.73
C SER A 277 -17.15 -12.98 15.46
N VAL A 278 -16.66 -14.21 15.41
CA VAL A 278 -17.45 -15.42 15.12
C VAL A 278 -17.21 -16.44 16.23
N ALA A 279 -18.29 -16.93 16.83
CA ALA A 279 -18.22 -18.01 17.80
C ALA A 279 -18.11 -19.36 17.08
N SER A 280 -17.42 -20.32 17.69
CA SER A 280 -17.39 -21.71 17.22
C SER A 280 -18.72 -22.40 17.44
N GLY A 281 -19.10 -23.25 16.48
CA GLY A 281 -20.23 -24.16 16.60
C GLY A 281 -19.88 -25.53 17.17
N LEU A 282 -18.62 -25.78 17.55
CA LEU A 282 -18.17 -27.08 18.04
C LEU A 282 -18.64 -27.34 19.48
N ASP A 283 -19.17 -28.52 19.70
CA ASP A 283 -19.35 -29.07 21.07
C ASP A 283 -18.04 -29.79 21.47
N GLN A 284 -17.35 -29.25 22.46
CA GLN A 284 -16.10 -29.77 22.99
C GLN A 284 -16.25 -30.52 24.31
N GLY A 285 -17.51 -30.80 24.70
CA GLY A 285 -17.87 -31.41 26.01
C GLY A 285 -17.89 -30.36 27.13
N GLU A 286 -18.37 -30.73 28.32
CA GLU A 286 -18.61 -29.77 29.41
C GLU A 286 -17.36 -28.95 29.77
N ALA A 287 -16.25 -29.60 30.08
CA ALA A 287 -15.00 -28.94 30.45
C ALA A 287 -14.34 -28.23 29.22
N GLY A 288 -14.44 -28.83 28.03
CA GLY A 288 -13.92 -28.22 26.79
C GLY A 288 -14.70 -26.96 26.42
N ASN A 289 -16.03 -26.98 26.56
CA ASN A 289 -16.87 -25.80 26.28
C ASN A 289 -16.65 -24.68 27.32
N ASP A 290 -16.32 -25.04 28.58
CA ASP A 290 -15.95 -24.04 29.57
C ASP A 290 -14.59 -23.39 29.24
N LEU A 291 -13.60 -24.21 28.92
CA LEU A 291 -12.29 -23.71 28.46
C LEU A 291 -12.38 -22.89 27.17
N ALA A 292 -13.24 -23.26 26.24
CA ALA A 292 -13.44 -22.54 24.97
C ALA A 292 -13.83 -21.06 25.14
N LYS A 293 -14.46 -20.73 26.30
CA LYS A 293 -14.76 -19.32 26.63
C LYS A 293 -13.51 -18.48 26.85
N LEU A 294 -12.43 -19.11 27.32
CA LEU A 294 -11.12 -18.47 27.52
C LEU A 294 -10.21 -18.58 26.29
N LEU A 295 -10.36 -19.67 25.54
CA LEU A 295 -9.58 -19.93 24.33
C LEU A 295 -10.14 -19.07 23.18
N THR A 296 -9.58 -17.89 23.00
CA THR A 296 -9.99 -16.96 21.94
C THR A 296 -8.83 -16.70 20.97
N ASP A 297 -9.13 -16.71 19.68
CA ASP A 297 -8.21 -16.29 18.63
C ASP A 297 -8.58 -14.85 18.22
N ILE A 298 -8.04 -13.87 18.97
CA ILE A 298 -8.26 -12.45 18.69
C ILE A 298 -6.93 -11.84 18.24
N ALA A 299 -6.87 -11.41 17.00
CA ALA A 299 -5.71 -10.75 16.45
C ALA A 299 -6.11 -9.49 15.69
N ILE A 300 -5.36 -8.40 15.89
CA ILE A 300 -5.56 -7.16 15.15
C ILE A 300 -5.21 -7.43 13.69
N ASP A 301 -6.18 -7.22 12.81
CA ASP A 301 -6.00 -7.36 11.39
C ASP A 301 -5.43 -6.05 10.78
N ILE A 302 -4.92 -6.13 9.58
CA ILE A 302 -4.43 -4.95 8.87
C ILE A 302 -5.53 -3.90 8.72
N ALA A 303 -5.12 -2.64 8.59
CA ALA A 303 -6.08 -1.56 8.35
C ALA A 303 -6.84 -1.81 7.03
N HIS A 304 -8.18 -1.73 7.09
CA HIS A 304 -9.08 -1.98 5.97
C HIS A 304 -8.92 -3.40 5.38
N ALA A 305 -8.94 -4.42 6.25
CA ALA A 305 -8.72 -5.82 5.89
C ALA A 305 -9.74 -6.35 4.85
N GLY A 306 -11.00 -5.97 4.97
CA GLY A 306 -12.06 -6.20 3.97
C GLY A 306 -12.40 -4.91 3.22
N ASP A 307 -12.83 -5.02 1.96
CA ASP A 307 -13.30 -3.88 1.18
C ASP A 307 -14.68 -3.39 1.64
N SER A 308 -15.39 -4.22 2.41
CA SER A 308 -16.64 -3.92 3.12
C SER A 308 -16.69 -4.64 4.46
N TRP A 309 -17.61 -4.22 5.35
CA TRP A 309 -17.84 -4.91 6.62
C TRP A 309 -18.24 -6.39 6.43
N ARG A 310 -19.09 -6.68 5.43
CA ARG A 310 -19.49 -8.06 5.09
C ARG A 310 -18.32 -8.92 4.63
N ASP A 311 -17.42 -8.32 3.86
CA ASP A 311 -16.20 -9.00 3.42
C ASP A 311 -15.28 -9.30 4.61
N HIS A 312 -15.12 -8.34 5.50
CA HIS A 312 -14.34 -8.52 6.73
C HIS A 312 -14.93 -9.60 7.65
N GLU A 313 -16.25 -9.63 7.83
CA GLU A 313 -16.95 -10.68 8.61
C GLU A 313 -16.75 -12.06 7.98
N ARG A 314 -16.84 -12.17 6.66
CA ARG A 314 -16.61 -13.41 5.91
C ARG A 314 -15.20 -13.94 6.10
N LEU A 315 -14.19 -13.06 6.04
CA LEU A 315 -12.80 -13.41 6.30
C LEU A 315 -12.60 -13.89 7.76
N THR A 316 -13.23 -13.25 8.74
CA THR A 316 -13.19 -13.68 10.13
C THR A 316 -13.86 -15.06 10.31
N ARG A 317 -14.99 -15.31 9.62
CA ARG A 317 -15.64 -16.60 9.62
C ARG A 317 -14.75 -17.70 9.04
N ALA A 318 -14.02 -17.44 7.96
CA ALA A 318 -13.08 -18.39 7.38
C ALA A 318 -12.01 -18.84 8.40
N ARG A 319 -11.54 -17.93 9.28
CA ARG A 319 -10.61 -18.27 10.37
C ARG A 319 -11.24 -19.22 11.37
N MET A 320 -12.49 -18.95 11.78
CA MET A 320 -13.18 -19.84 12.72
C MET A 320 -13.40 -21.23 12.12
N LEU A 321 -13.84 -21.29 10.86
CA LEU A 321 -14.04 -22.57 10.16
C LEU A 321 -12.74 -23.38 10.04
N ALA A 322 -11.59 -22.71 9.89
CA ALA A 322 -10.29 -23.39 9.89
C ALA A 322 -9.97 -24.05 11.25
N HIS A 323 -10.27 -23.39 12.37
CA HIS A 323 -10.13 -23.98 13.69
C HIS A 323 -11.08 -25.17 13.88
N GLU A 324 -12.31 -25.09 13.37
CA GLU A 324 -13.29 -26.17 13.42
C GLU A 324 -12.85 -27.37 12.56
N PHE A 325 -12.24 -27.10 11.40
CA PHE A 325 -11.70 -28.15 10.54
C PHE A 325 -10.55 -28.93 11.20
N GLU A 326 -9.68 -28.23 11.91
CA GLU A 326 -8.52 -28.84 12.57
C GLU A 326 -8.88 -29.56 13.89
N ALA A 327 -10.01 -29.23 14.49
CA ALA A 327 -10.39 -29.71 15.81
C ALA A 327 -10.69 -31.20 15.88
N GLU A 328 -11.24 -31.78 14.80
CA GLU A 328 -11.60 -33.20 14.74
C GLU A 328 -11.15 -33.80 13.40
N ARG A 329 -10.37 -34.87 13.48
CA ARG A 329 -9.89 -35.58 12.33
C ARG A 329 -9.87 -37.07 12.64
N HIS A 330 -10.09 -37.88 11.64
CA HIS A 330 -9.94 -39.33 11.73
C HIS A 330 -8.78 -39.78 10.86
N ASP A 331 -7.91 -40.59 11.41
CA ASP A 331 -6.78 -41.21 10.70
C ASP A 331 -7.10 -42.69 10.49
N GLY A 332 -6.85 -43.18 9.29
CA GLY A 332 -7.11 -44.56 8.91
C GLY A 332 -5.96 -45.25 8.17
N VAL A 333 -5.91 -46.56 8.25
CA VAL A 333 -5.05 -47.39 7.42
C VAL A 333 -5.96 -48.37 6.66
N SER A 334 -5.73 -48.54 5.36
CA SER A 334 -6.61 -49.39 4.55
C SER A 334 -5.91 -50.06 3.38
N SER A 335 -6.57 -51.07 2.85
CA SER A 335 -6.25 -51.70 1.54
C SER A 335 -7.19 -51.18 0.43
N VAL A 336 -8.10 -50.28 0.72
CA VAL A 336 -9.11 -49.77 -0.22
C VAL A 336 -8.43 -48.95 -1.31
N ARG A 337 -8.44 -49.40 -2.54
CA ARG A 337 -7.67 -48.85 -3.68
C ARG A 337 -8.37 -47.67 -4.36
N ASP A 338 -9.66 -47.51 -4.17
CA ASP A 338 -10.49 -46.49 -4.81
C ASP A 338 -11.00 -45.41 -3.87
N LEU A 339 -10.24 -45.18 -2.81
CA LEU A 339 -10.35 -43.92 -2.07
C LEU A 339 -9.78 -42.74 -2.89
N ALA A 340 -10.38 -41.61 -2.83
CA ALA A 340 -9.92 -40.38 -3.51
C ALA A 340 -10.12 -39.15 -2.63
N VAL A 341 -9.15 -38.26 -2.62
CA VAL A 341 -9.26 -36.97 -1.90
C VAL A 341 -10.40 -36.14 -2.48
N GLY A 342 -11.11 -35.43 -1.62
CA GLY A 342 -12.27 -34.61 -2.03
C GLY A 342 -13.52 -35.43 -2.34
N THR A 343 -13.57 -36.70 -1.90
CA THR A 343 -14.76 -37.57 -1.98
C THR A 343 -15.14 -38.06 -0.60
N TRP A 344 -16.35 -38.54 -0.43
CA TRP A 344 -16.79 -39.10 0.86
C TRP A 344 -17.11 -40.60 0.78
N ILE A 345 -16.88 -41.28 1.90
CA ILE A 345 -17.22 -42.70 2.10
C ILE A 345 -18.22 -42.84 3.23
N THR A 346 -18.91 -43.99 3.28
CA THR A 346 -19.70 -44.44 4.42
C THR A 346 -18.95 -45.58 5.13
N LEU A 347 -18.68 -45.42 6.42
CA LEU A 347 -18.00 -46.45 7.22
C LEU A 347 -19.01 -47.39 7.87
N THR A 348 -18.74 -48.73 7.86
CA THR A 348 -19.54 -49.81 8.46
C THR A 348 -18.62 -50.86 9.08
N GLY A 349 -19.21 -51.80 9.82
CA GLY A 349 -18.51 -52.98 10.36
C GLY A 349 -17.94 -52.79 11.77
N ASP A 350 -18.27 -51.69 12.43
CA ASP A 350 -17.99 -51.48 13.85
C ASP A 350 -19.30 -51.17 14.59
N PRO A 351 -19.59 -51.86 15.69
CA PRO A 351 -20.82 -51.67 16.43
C PRO A 351 -21.08 -50.26 16.95
N GLN A 352 -20.04 -49.47 17.20
CA GLN A 352 -20.17 -48.06 17.62
C GLN A 352 -20.63 -47.19 16.46
N TRP A 353 -20.09 -47.39 15.27
CA TRP A 353 -20.47 -46.66 14.06
C TRP A 353 -21.81 -47.12 13.50
N ASP A 354 -22.07 -48.44 13.49
CA ASP A 354 -23.29 -48.99 12.90
C ASP A 354 -24.56 -48.61 13.63
N ARG A 355 -24.49 -48.26 14.93
CA ARG A 355 -25.58 -47.70 15.72
C ARG A 355 -25.91 -46.24 15.39
N GLN A 356 -25.00 -45.53 14.75
CA GLN A 356 -25.20 -44.12 14.38
C GLN A 356 -26.05 -44.03 13.11
N ARG A 357 -26.73 -42.87 12.95
CA ARG A 357 -27.45 -42.54 11.70
C ARG A 357 -26.48 -42.55 10.52
N ALA A 358 -26.98 -42.83 9.33
CA ALA A 358 -26.18 -42.97 8.11
C ALA A 358 -25.39 -41.68 7.77
N ASP A 359 -26.00 -40.52 8.04
CA ASP A 359 -25.33 -39.21 7.84
C ASP A 359 -24.15 -39.00 8.77
N LYS A 360 -24.13 -39.62 9.95
CA LYS A 360 -23.02 -39.51 10.93
C LYS A 360 -21.84 -40.46 10.63
N ARG A 361 -22.03 -41.36 9.68
CA ARG A 361 -21.00 -42.34 9.24
C ARG A 361 -20.35 -41.94 7.92
N GLN A 362 -20.66 -40.76 7.42
CA GLN A 362 -20.06 -40.22 6.18
C GLN A 362 -18.81 -39.39 6.49
N PHE A 363 -17.72 -39.72 5.81
CA PHE A 363 -16.42 -39.08 6.01
C PHE A 363 -15.85 -38.59 4.68
N VAL A 364 -15.42 -37.34 4.62
CA VAL A 364 -14.71 -36.77 3.48
C VAL A 364 -13.23 -37.05 3.63
N ILE A 365 -12.63 -37.61 2.63
CA ILE A 365 -11.20 -37.93 2.57
C ILE A 365 -10.43 -36.61 2.33
N THR A 366 -9.50 -36.29 3.23
CA THR A 366 -8.71 -35.05 3.18
C THR A 366 -7.28 -35.26 2.74
N SER A 367 -6.71 -36.42 3.01
CA SER A 367 -5.39 -36.82 2.49
C SER A 367 -5.30 -38.34 2.36
N ILE A 368 -4.46 -38.82 1.46
CA ILE A 368 -4.11 -40.22 1.25
C ILE A 368 -2.62 -40.33 0.96
N ASP A 369 -1.96 -41.23 1.66
CA ASP A 369 -0.59 -41.64 1.35
C ASP A 369 -0.63 -43.10 0.85
N HIS A 370 -0.40 -43.28 -0.43
CA HIS A 370 -0.38 -44.58 -1.10
C HIS A 370 1.00 -45.18 -1.04
N ASP A 371 1.09 -46.44 -0.60
CA ASP A 371 2.28 -47.31 -0.71
C ASP A 371 1.97 -48.53 -1.54
N ILE A 372 2.55 -48.60 -2.72
CA ILE A 372 2.19 -49.57 -3.77
C ILE A 372 3.40 -50.35 -4.18
N TRP A 373 3.37 -51.65 -3.98
CA TRP A 373 4.36 -52.62 -4.45
C TRP A 373 3.76 -53.46 -5.54
N ASN A 374 4.42 -53.47 -6.70
CA ASN A 374 3.98 -54.27 -7.82
C ASN A 374 4.78 -55.62 -7.85
N ASN A 375 4.15 -56.67 -8.35
CA ASN A 375 4.82 -57.94 -8.55
C ASN A 375 5.66 -57.98 -9.82
N LEU A 376 6.84 -58.51 -9.73
CA LEU A 376 7.67 -58.89 -10.87
C LEU A 376 7.61 -60.39 -11.09
N PRO A 377 8.01 -60.86 -12.30
CA PRO A 377 8.30 -62.27 -12.49
C PRO A 377 9.32 -62.75 -11.43
N LYS A 378 9.01 -63.88 -10.76
CA LYS A 378 9.78 -64.36 -9.58
C LYS A 378 11.28 -64.41 -9.82
N GLY A 379 11.73 -64.73 -11.04
CA GLY A 379 13.15 -64.78 -11.38
C GLY A 379 13.87 -63.42 -11.48
N LEU A 380 13.12 -62.29 -11.36
CA LEU A 380 13.69 -60.93 -11.38
C LEU A 380 13.66 -60.24 -10.01
N ASN A 381 12.89 -60.75 -9.06
CA ASN A 381 12.69 -60.06 -7.77
C ASN A 381 13.98 -59.84 -6.99
N GLU A 382 14.79 -60.87 -6.78
CA GLU A 382 16.06 -60.77 -6.04
C GLU A 382 17.01 -59.76 -6.69
N ARG A 383 17.08 -59.77 -8.02
CA ARG A 383 17.95 -58.94 -8.81
C ARG A 383 17.53 -57.44 -8.72
N VAL A 384 16.23 -57.18 -8.80
CA VAL A 384 15.68 -55.86 -8.67
C VAL A 384 15.86 -55.31 -7.24
N HIS A 385 15.68 -56.17 -6.22
CA HIS A 385 15.96 -55.75 -4.84
C HIS A 385 17.43 -55.42 -4.63
N ALA A 386 18.36 -56.19 -5.20
CA ALA A 386 19.78 -55.88 -5.15
C ALA A 386 20.09 -54.51 -5.84
N LEU A 387 19.47 -54.27 -7.00
CA LEU A 387 19.61 -52.97 -7.69
C LEU A 387 19.05 -51.79 -6.90
N PHE A 388 17.91 -51.94 -6.24
CA PHE A 388 17.36 -50.91 -5.38
C PHE A 388 18.27 -50.63 -4.18
N ALA A 389 18.78 -51.67 -3.52
CA ALA A 389 19.73 -51.53 -2.42
C ALA A 389 21.03 -50.85 -2.84
N ALA A 390 21.48 -51.08 -4.08
CA ALA A 390 22.66 -50.44 -4.65
C ALA A 390 22.41 -49.00 -5.09
N SER A 391 21.15 -48.61 -5.38
CA SER A 391 20.77 -47.27 -5.87
C SER A 391 20.66 -46.26 -4.74
N ARG A 392 21.72 -46.07 -3.93
CA ARG A 392 21.76 -45.15 -2.76
C ARG A 392 21.63 -43.69 -3.12
N ASN A 393 21.80 -43.36 -4.40
CA ASN A 393 21.61 -42.01 -4.93
C ASN A 393 20.13 -41.64 -5.09
N LEU A 394 19.20 -42.57 -5.00
CA LEU A 394 17.78 -42.29 -5.07
C LEU A 394 17.30 -41.70 -3.75
N ALA A 395 16.51 -40.69 -3.82
CA ALA A 395 16.12 -39.84 -2.68
C ALA A 395 15.26 -40.52 -1.61
N CYS A 396 14.81 -41.71 -1.81
CA CYS A 396 14.29 -42.67 -0.84
C CYS A 396 14.49 -44.04 -1.47
N ALA A 397 15.51 -44.78 -1.03
CA ALA A 397 15.52 -46.22 -1.31
C ALA A 397 14.18 -46.77 -0.80
N PRO A 398 13.46 -47.59 -1.60
CA PRO A 398 12.25 -48.25 -1.10
C PRO A 398 12.60 -48.91 0.21
N ARG A 399 11.79 -48.70 1.24
CA ARG A 399 11.96 -49.37 2.52
C ARG A 399 12.04 -50.87 2.22
N ALA A 400 13.10 -51.56 2.65
CA ALA A 400 13.23 -52.98 2.40
C ALA A 400 11.91 -53.65 2.79
N LEU A 401 11.37 -54.46 1.87
CA LEU A 401 10.15 -55.23 2.16
C LEU A 401 10.34 -55.93 3.52
N PRO A 402 9.39 -55.79 4.46
CA PRO A 402 9.45 -56.57 5.67
C PRO A 402 9.65 -58.05 5.30
N SER A 403 10.58 -58.75 5.93
CA SER A 403 10.96 -60.11 5.61
C SER A 403 9.78 -61.10 5.60
N ALA A 404 8.68 -60.78 6.26
CA ALA A 404 7.44 -61.57 6.22
C ALA A 404 6.71 -61.47 4.85
N LEU A 405 7.07 -60.60 3.95
CA LEU A 405 6.44 -60.37 2.65
C LEU A 405 7.26 -60.93 1.47
N ALA A 406 8.49 -61.41 1.73
CA ALA A 406 9.37 -61.95 0.69
C ALA A 406 8.89 -63.30 0.12
N ASN A 407 7.99 -63.99 0.79
CA ASN A 407 7.66 -65.36 0.46
C ASN A 407 6.34 -65.55 -0.31
N ASP A 408 5.44 -64.58 -0.44
CA ASP A 408 4.13 -64.82 -1.09
C ASP A 408 3.56 -63.56 -1.78
N ALA A 409 4.38 -62.94 -2.61
CA ALA A 409 4.08 -61.60 -3.03
C ALA A 409 3.34 -61.51 -4.36
N ASP A 410 2.07 -61.57 -4.31
CA ASP A 410 1.17 -60.82 -5.15
C ASP A 410 1.23 -59.34 -4.77
N THR A 411 0.87 -58.44 -5.69
CA THR A 411 0.88 -56.99 -5.51
C THR A 411 0.35 -56.54 -4.16
N ARG A 412 1.17 -55.81 -3.41
CA ARG A 412 0.75 -55.23 -2.12
C ARG A 412 0.36 -53.79 -2.31
N TYR A 413 -0.80 -53.42 -1.75
CA TYR A 413 -1.26 -52.08 -1.65
C TYR A 413 -1.69 -51.77 -0.21
N GLU A 414 -1.23 -50.67 0.34
CA GLU A 414 -1.66 -50.13 1.59
C GLU A 414 -1.71 -48.61 1.46
N ASN A 415 -2.68 -47.97 2.11
CA ASN A 415 -2.70 -46.54 2.24
C ASN A 415 -2.93 -46.13 3.67
N THR A 416 -2.43 -44.96 4.01
CA THR A 416 -2.86 -44.19 5.19
C THR A 416 -3.67 -43.01 4.73
N PHE A 417 -4.77 -42.76 5.36
CA PHE A 417 -5.62 -41.64 4.99
C PHE A 417 -6.09 -40.85 6.19
N ALA A 418 -6.37 -39.56 5.97
CA ALA A 418 -7.09 -38.71 6.90
C ALA A 418 -8.44 -38.32 6.34
N CYS A 419 -9.40 -38.19 7.23
CA CYS A 419 -10.73 -37.75 6.83
C CYS A 419 -11.41 -36.97 7.97
N VAL A 420 -12.45 -36.23 7.62
CA VAL A 420 -13.31 -35.52 8.56
C VAL A 420 -14.77 -35.92 8.31
N ARG A 421 -15.63 -35.72 9.29
CA ARG A 421 -17.07 -35.99 9.07
C ARG A 421 -17.61 -35.11 7.95
N ARG A 422 -18.44 -35.67 7.09
CA ARG A 422 -19.12 -34.87 6.06
C ARG A 422 -20.00 -33.84 6.70
N GLY A 423 -19.82 -32.57 6.35
CA GLY A 423 -20.47 -31.44 6.99
C GLY A 423 -19.54 -30.60 7.86
N VAL A 424 -18.34 -31.11 8.21
CA VAL A 424 -17.27 -30.28 8.75
C VAL A 424 -16.75 -29.38 7.62
N PRO A 425 -16.69 -28.05 7.83
CA PRO A 425 -16.17 -27.13 6.81
C PRO A 425 -14.73 -27.44 6.46
N LEU A 426 -14.41 -27.49 5.16
CA LEU A 426 -13.05 -27.77 4.68
C LEU A 426 -12.23 -26.48 4.50
N ALA A 427 -12.22 -25.62 5.50
CA ALA A 427 -11.52 -24.34 5.41
C ALA A 427 -10.03 -24.50 5.80
N PRO A 428 -9.08 -24.18 4.90
CA PRO A 428 -7.67 -24.25 5.24
C PRO A 428 -7.28 -23.10 6.18
N ALA A 429 -6.32 -23.35 7.07
CA ALA A 429 -5.73 -22.31 7.91
C ALA A 429 -4.99 -21.26 7.05
N TYR A 430 -5.16 -20.00 7.43
CA TYR A 430 -4.43 -18.89 6.86
C TYR A 430 -3.61 -18.19 7.94
N ASP A 431 -2.32 -18.15 7.76
CA ASP A 431 -1.39 -17.42 8.62
C ASP A 431 -0.73 -16.28 7.84
N PRO A 432 -1.05 -15.02 8.13
CA PRO A 432 -0.42 -13.88 7.44
C PRO A 432 1.10 -13.88 7.51
N GLN A 433 1.71 -14.45 8.55
CA GLN A 433 3.17 -14.49 8.69
C GLN A 433 3.82 -15.49 7.74
N ALA A 434 3.14 -16.60 7.47
CA ALA A 434 3.63 -17.65 6.57
C ALA A 434 3.14 -17.50 5.13
N ASP A 435 1.91 -17.01 4.94
CA ASP A 435 1.25 -16.98 3.64
C ASP A 435 1.46 -15.69 2.84
N LEU A 436 1.73 -14.55 3.51
CA LEU A 436 2.05 -13.32 2.77
C LEU A 436 3.47 -13.36 2.20
N PRO A 437 3.68 -12.86 0.98
CA PRO A 437 5.04 -12.72 0.46
C PRO A 437 5.84 -11.74 1.31
N PRO A 438 7.18 -11.86 1.37
CA PRO A 438 8.03 -10.91 2.07
C PRO A 438 7.73 -9.48 1.65
N ALA A 439 7.40 -8.62 2.62
CA ALA A 439 7.11 -7.22 2.36
C ALA A 439 8.40 -6.43 2.13
N HIS A 440 8.57 -5.90 0.93
CA HIS A 440 9.65 -4.99 0.57
C HIS A 440 9.08 -3.63 0.22
N LEU A 441 9.90 -2.58 0.39
CA LEU A 441 9.57 -1.29 -0.19
C LEU A 441 9.64 -1.39 -1.72
N LEU A 442 8.65 -0.82 -2.36
CA LEU A 442 8.53 -0.80 -3.81
C LEU A 442 8.59 0.64 -4.31
N THR A 443 8.93 0.84 -5.56
CA THR A 443 8.82 2.12 -6.21
C THR A 443 7.73 2.09 -7.28
N GLY A 444 7.20 3.26 -7.59
CA GLY A 444 6.20 3.41 -8.63
C GLY A 444 6.11 4.84 -9.11
N THR A 445 5.47 5.03 -10.24
CA THR A 445 5.20 6.34 -10.83
C THR A 445 3.73 6.70 -10.62
N ILE A 446 3.46 7.93 -10.19
CA ILE A 446 2.09 8.46 -10.11
C ILE A 446 1.50 8.53 -11.51
N VAL A 447 0.27 8.03 -11.65
CA VAL A 447 -0.49 8.02 -12.90
C VAL A 447 -1.84 8.68 -12.71
N GLY A 448 -2.44 9.14 -13.80
CA GLY A 448 -3.71 9.85 -13.78
C GLY A 448 -4.47 9.75 -15.09
N ALA A 449 -5.51 10.57 -15.22
CA ALA A 449 -6.19 10.77 -16.49
C ALA A 449 -5.28 11.52 -17.47
N GLU A 450 -5.51 11.32 -18.75
CA GLU A 450 -4.71 11.97 -19.81
C GLU A 450 -4.79 13.50 -19.69
N GLY A 451 -3.63 14.16 -19.73
CA GLY A 451 -3.51 15.61 -19.64
C GLY A 451 -3.64 16.21 -18.23
N GLU A 452 -3.84 15.40 -17.19
CA GLU A 452 -3.89 15.87 -15.80
C GLU A 452 -2.51 15.82 -15.14
N GLU A 453 -2.07 16.92 -14.54
CA GLU A 453 -0.82 16.95 -13.76
C GLU A 453 -1.02 16.55 -12.30
N VAL A 454 -2.24 16.69 -11.76
CA VAL A 454 -2.63 16.25 -10.42
C VAL A 454 -3.92 15.46 -10.56
N PHE A 455 -3.90 14.22 -10.11
CA PHE A 455 -5.05 13.33 -10.17
C PHE A 455 -5.25 12.61 -8.84
N CYS A 456 -6.31 12.97 -8.12
CA CYS A 456 -6.67 12.37 -6.84
C CYS A 456 -8.18 12.24 -6.72
N ASP A 457 -8.63 11.50 -5.70
CA ASP A 457 -10.03 11.46 -5.28
C ASP A 457 -10.33 12.40 -4.09
N GLU A 458 -11.54 12.31 -3.55
CA GLU A 458 -12.03 13.14 -2.43
C GLU A 458 -11.20 12.99 -1.14
N ASP A 459 -10.59 11.81 -0.94
CA ASP A 459 -9.73 11.51 0.20
C ASP A 459 -8.24 11.89 -0.06
N GLY A 460 -7.93 12.54 -1.19
CA GLY A 460 -6.56 12.86 -1.61
C GLY A 460 -5.73 11.63 -1.99
N ARG A 461 -6.38 10.48 -2.29
CA ARG A 461 -5.70 9.27 -2.73
C ARG A 461 -5.34 9.37 -4.21
N VAL A 462 -4.19 8.87 -4.57
CA VAL A 462 -3.63 8.91 -5.93
C VAL A 462 -3.53 7.53 -6.55
N ARG A 463 -3.19 7.45 -7.83
CA ARG A 463 -2.97 6.21 -8.57
C ARG A 463 -1.50 6.03 -8.89
N VAL A 464 -1.04 4.78 -8.88
CA VAL A 464 0.37 4.46 -9.07
C VAL A 464 0.53 3.29 -10.04
N ARG A 465 1.43 3.42 -11.00
CA ARG A 465 1.99 2.29 -11.72
C ARG A 465 3.24 1.80 -10.98
N VAL A 466 3.19 0.60 -10.45
CA VAL A 466 4.34 -0.04 -9.78
C VAL A 466 5.40 -0.37 -10.82
N HIS A 467 6.67 -0.16 -10.52
CA HIS A 467 7.77 -0.46 -11.42
C HIS A 467 8.04 -1.96 -11.54
N GLY A 468 8.54 -2.39 -12.69
CA GLY A 468 8.97 -3.77 -12.94
C GLY A 468 7.86 -4.75 -13.35
N LEU A 469 6.62 -4.30 -13.54
CA LEU A 469 5.54 -5.14 -14.04
C LEU A 469 5.68 -5.36 -15.55
N ASP A 470 5.50 -6.62 -16.00
CA ASP A 470 5.53 -6.97 -17.43
C ASP A 470 4.14 -6.77 -18.07
N PRO A 471 4.01 -5.96 -19.13
CA PRO A 471 2.75 -5.81 -19.87
C PRO A 471 2.18 -7.13 -20.42
N ALA A 472 3.02 -8.09 -20.81
CA ALA A 472 2.59 -9.38 -21.32
C ALA A 472 1.80 -10.19 -20.29
N ASP A 473 2.10 -10.02 -19.01
CA ASP A 473 1.40 -10.69 -17.91
C ASP A 473 0.12 -9.96 -17.48
N HIS A 474 -0.20 -8.82 -18.08
CA HIS A 474 -1.38 -8.00 -17.79
C HIS A 474 -2.42 -7.97 -18.94
N ALA A 475 -2.27 -8.83 -19.95
CA ALA A 475 -3.21 -8.94 -21.06
C ALA A 475 -4.64 -9.27 -20.61
N HIS A 476 -4.82 -10.06 -19.55
CA HIS A 476 -6.10 -10.41 -18.94
C HIS A 476 -6.89 -9.20 -18.43
N ALA A 477 -6.21 -8.11 -18.09
CA ALA A 477 -6.77 -6.87 -17.57
C ALA A 477 -6.65 -5.73 -18.58
N GLN A 478 -6.45 -6.02 -19.86
CA GLN A 478 -6.19 -5.03 -20.91
C GLN A 478 -5.02 -4.08 -20.55
N GLY A 479 -4.00 -4.63 -19.88
CA GLY A 479 -2.81 -3.93 -19.44
C GLY A 479 -2.97 -3.11 -18.16
N ALA A 480 -4.10 -3.18 -17.43
CA ALA A 480 -4.23 -2.52 -16.13
C ALA A 480 -3.09 -2.95 -15.18
N GLY A 481 -2.39 -1.97 -14.61
CA GLY A 481 -1.12 -2.15 -13.89
C GLY A 481 0.10 -1.69 -14.68
N THR A 482 0.01 -1.61 -16.00
CA THR A 482 1.12 -1.29 -16.91
C THR A 482 0.79 -0.25 -17.98
N ASN A 483 -0.44 0.25 -18.02
CA ASN A 483 -0.92 1.19 -19.05
C ASN A 483 -0.41 2.63 -18.87
N GLY A 484 0.10 3.01 -17.71
CA GLY A 484 0.47 4.39 -17.39
C GLY A 484 -0.71 5.33 -17.17
N ASN A 485 -1.87 4.82 -16.79
CA ASN A 485 -3.09 5.60 -16.57
C ASN A 485 -3.77 5.28 -15.22
N ALA A 486 -4.87 5.96 -14.92
CA ALA A 486 -5.63 5.78 -13.68
C ALA A 486 -6.16 4.35 -13.44
N GLY A 487 -6.12 3.47 -14.44
CA GLY A 487 -6.49 2.07 -14.33
C GLY A 487 -5.46 1.19 -13.62
N ASP A 488 -4.21 1.64 -13.49
CA ASP A 488 -3.09 0.79 -13.06
C ASP A 488 -3.13 0.39 -11.58
N SER A 489 -3.75 1.14 -10.71
CA SER A 489 -3.91 0.74 -9.31
C SER A 489 -5.27 1.14 -8.72
N ALA A 490 -5.56 0.63 -7.53
CA ALA A 490 -6.57 1.19 -6.63
C ALA A 490 -6.14 2.59 -6.16
N PRO A 491 -7.06 3.41 -5.57
CA PRO A 491 -6.68 4.64 -4.90
C PRO A 491 -5.78 4.35 -3.70
N ILE A 492 -4.60 4.98 -3.68
CA ILE A 492 -3.57 4.77 -2.66
C ILE A 492 -3.45 6.02 -1.79
N ARG A 493 -3.46 5.85 -0.47
CA ARG A 493 -3.27 6.94 0.50
C ARG A 493 -1.85 7.45 0.46
N VAL A 494 -1.69 8.77 0.64
CA VAL A 494 -0.39 9.43 0.77
C VAL A 494 -0.15 9.74 2.24
N ALA A 495 0.96 9.28 2.80
CA ALA A 495 1.37 9.65 4.15
C ALA A 495 1.79 11.12 4.17
N SER A 496 1.42 11.83 5.23
CA SER A 496 1.77 13.22 5.46
C SER A 496 2.45 13.38 6.82
N SER A 497 3.30 14.39 6.96
CA SER A 497 3.96 14.72 8.23
C SER A 497 3.00 15.23 9.30
N LEU A 498 1.86 15.78 8.88
CA LEU A 498 0.80 16.27 9.76
C LEU A 498 -0.55 16.18 9.04
N ALA A 499 -1.54 15.55 9.67
CA ALA A 499 -2.90 15.45 9.15
C ALA A 499 -3.92 15.58 10.28
N GLY A 500 -4.89 16.47 10.13
CA GLY A 500 -6.01 16.65 11.04
C GLY A 500 -7.25 17.12 10.28
N ALA A 501 -8.35 17.34 11.01
CA ALA A 501 -9.60 17.77 10.42
C ALA A 501 -9.45 19.18 9.81
N HIS A 502 -9.29 19.26 8.50
CA HIS A 502 -9.11 20.48 7.70
C HIS A 502 -7.82 21.27 7.98
N PHE A 503 -6.81 20.64 8.66
CA PHE A 503 -5.48 21.24 8.83
C PHE A 503 -4.38 20.21 8.69
N GLY A 504 -3.15 20.65 8.37
CA GLY A 504 -1.99 19.77 8.22
C GLY A 504 -1.11 20.16 7.03
N ALA A 505 -0.15 19.29 6.73
CA ALA A 505 0.68 19.41 5.54
C ALA A 505 0.08 18.58 4.40
N SER A 506 -0.26 19.20 3.29
CA SER A 506 -0.86 18.53 2.14
C SER A 506 -0.04 18.80 0.88
N PHE A 507 0.72 17.80 0.45
CA PHE A 507 1.49 17.81 -0.80
C PHE A 507 1.13 16.57 -1.61
N LEU A 508 0.19 16.72 -2.54
CA LEU A 508 -0.21 15.63 -3.43
C LEU A 508 0.89 15.39 -4.46
N PRO A 509 1.43 14.15 -4.57
CA PRO A 509 2.36 13.80 -5.62
C PRO A 509 1.69 13.98 -6.99
N ARG A 510 2.42 14.55 -7.94
CA ARG A 510 1.91 14.80 -9.29
C ARG A 510 2.14 13.61 -10.22
N VAL A 511 1.35 13.55 -11.28
CA VAL A 511 1.51 12.55 -12.34
C VAL A 511 2.94 12.63 -12.89
N GLY A 512 3.58 11.48 -13.03
CA GLY A 512 4.98 11.34 -13.43
C GLY A 512 5.98 11.27 -12.28
N MET A 513 5.64 11.73 -11.06
CA MET A 513 6.55 11.64 -9.91
C MET A 513 6.76 10.20 -9.46
N GLU A 514 7.98 9.89 -9.08
CA GLU A 514 8.35 8.62 -8.46
C GLU A 514 8.04 8.64 -6.98
N VAL A 515 7.44 7.54 -6.50
CA VAL A 515 7.05 7.39 -5.09
C VAL A 515 7.57 6.09 -4.51
N LEU A 516 7.81 6.13 -3.20
CA LEU A 516 8.14 4.98 -2.39
C LEU A 516 6.86 4.41 -1.77
N LEU A 517 6.64 3.12 -1.99
CA LEU A 517 5.43 2.39 -1.58
C LEU A 517 5.76 1.44 -0.44
N GLY A 518 4.95 1.48 0.60
CA GLY A 518 4.93 0.49 1.67
C GLY A 518 3.66 -0.36 1.62
N CYS A 519 3.71 -1.55 2.22
CA CYS A 519 2.58 -2.45 2.38
C CYS A 519 2.11 -2.43 3.84
N LEU A 520 0.87 -2.02 4.11
CA LEU A 520 0.32 -2.02 5.47
C LEU A 520 0.21 -3.45 5.99
N GLY A 521 0.79 -3.72 7.16
CA GLY A 521 0.81 -5.05 7.76
C GLY A 521 1.47 -6.14 6.90
N GLY A 522 2.29 -5.76 5.91
CA GLY A 522 2.91 -6.70 4.98
C GLY A 522 1.99 -7.17 3.85
N ASP A 523 0.70 -6.78 3.84
CA ASP A 523 -0.24 -7.18 2.78
C ASP A 523 0.03 -6.41 1.48
N PRO A 524 0.42 -7.10 0.39
CA PRO A 524 0.70 -6.47 -0.89
C PRO A 524 -0.52 -5.78 -1.52
N ASP A 525 -1.72 -6.11 -1.08
CA ASP A 525 -2.97 -5.52 -1.57
C ASP A 525 -3.27 -4.17 -0.90
N ARG A 526 -2.57 -3.81 0.19
CA ARG A 526 -2.80 -2.60 0.99
C ARG A 526 -1.60 -1.64 0.93
N LEU A 527 -1.46 -0.98 -0.21
CA LEU A 527 -0.38 -0.03 -0.46
C LEU A 527 -0.62 1.31 0.23
N VAL A 528 0.47 1.97 0.61
CA VAL A 528 0.54 3.35 1.08
C VAL A 528 1.78 4.03 0.49
N ILE A 529 1.64 5.28 0.07
CA ILE A 529 2.79 6.10 -0.33
C ILE A 529 3.40 6.69 0.93
N ILE A 530 4.68 6.41 1.16
CA ILE A 530 5.44 6.86 2.34
C ILE A 530 6.45 7.95 2.03
N GLY A 531 6.70 8.23 0.74
CA GLY A 531 7.62 9.28 0.31
C GLY A 531 7.61 9.49 -1.19
N VAL A 532 8.26 10.57 -1.63
CA VAL A 532 8.50 10.91 -3.04
C VAL A 532 10.00 10.89 -3.27
N LEU A 533 10.44 10.31 -4.37
CA LEU A 533 11.85 10.17 -4.74
C LEU A 533 12.19 11.07 -5.91
N GLY A 534 13.35 11.74 -5.86
CA GLY A 534 13.93 12.38 -7.03
C GLY A 534 14.57 11.34 -7.93
N ASN A 535 14.50 11.56 -9.25
CA ASN A 535 15.11 10.71 -10.25
C ASN A 535 15.66 11.51 -11.44
N GLY A 536 16.18 10.84 -12.48
CA GLY A 536 16.77 11.49 -13.64
C GLY A 536 15.80 12.36 -14.46
N ALA A 537 14.50 12.05 -14.44
CA ALA A 537 13.45 12.85 -15.09
C ALA A 537 12.90 13.95 -14.17
N HIS A 538 12.94 13.74 -12.88
CA HIS A 538 12.43 14.62 -11.83
C HIS A 538 13.52 14.83 -10.76
N PRO A 539 14.57 15.62 -11.09
CA PRO A 539 15.66 15.90 -10.14
C PRO A 539 15.14 16.69 -8.94
N PRO A 540 15.91 16.73 -7.83
CA PRO A 540 15.55 17.50 -6.64
C PRO A 540 15.31 18.98 -6.96
N ALA A 541 14.45 19.63 -6.16
CA ALA A 541 14.12 21.04 -6.34
C ALA A 541 15.37 21.94 -6.23
N THR A 542 15.47 22.91 -7.11
CA THR A 542 16.49 23.97 -7.07
C THR A 542 15.87 25.26 -6.56
N PHE A 543 16.55 25.95 -5.65
CA PHE A 543 16.06 27.16 -4.98
C PHE A 543 16.79 28.44 -5.43
N SER A 544 17.63 28.36 -6.45
CA SER A 544 18.29 29.47 -7.11
C SER A 544 18.02 29.44 -8.61
N HIS A 545 17.99 30.59 -9.26
CA HIS A 545 17.89 30.69 -10.71
C HIS A 545 19.21 30.39 -11.44
N ALA A 546 20.30 30.27 -10.68
CA ALA A 546 21.62 29.93 -11.18
C ALA A 546 22.17 28.72 -10.40
N GLY A 547 22.89 27.86 -11.14
CA GLY A 547 23.49 26.67 -10.55
C GLY A 547 22.52 25.63 -10.05
N GLY A 548 23.04 24.53 -9.53
CA GLY A 548 22.31 23.40 -9.03
C GLY A 548 23.11 22.61 -7.97
N LEU A 549 22.64 21.42 -7.63
CA LEU A 549 23.37 20.51 -6.78
C LEU A 549 24.58 19.93 -7.54
N PRO A 550 25.73 19.66 -6.87
CA PRO A 550 25.97 19.83 -5.44
C PRO A 550 26.42 21.23 -5.00
N GLY A 551 26.60 22.18 -5.91
CA GLY A 551 27.14 23.52 -5.60
C GLY A 551 26.24 24.29 -4.62
N ASN A 552 24.93 24.30 -4.88
CA ASN A 552 23.94 25.02 -4.05
C ASN A 552 23.35 24.15 -2.91
N ARG A 553 24.14 23.25 -2.30
CA ARG A 553 23.70 22.28 -1.27
C ARG A 553 23.23 22.91 0.05
N TYR A 554 23.56 24.18 0.31
CA TYR A 554 23.12 24.87 1.51
C TYR A 554 21.74 25.53 1.38
N LEU A 555 21.15 25.50 0.17
CA LEU A 555 19.77 25.95 -0.06
C LEU A 555 18.79 24.80 0.21
N SER A 556 17.80 25.05 1.02
CA SER A 556 16.73 24.11 1.34
C SER A 556 15.37 24.78 1.30
N GLY A 557 14.28 24.00 1.37
CA GLY A 557 12.96 24.59 1.42
C GLY A 557 11.87 23.80 0.71
N ILE A 558 10.79 24.50 0.34
CA ILE A 558 9.65 23.99 -0.41
C ILE A 558 9.49 24.84 -1.67
N LYS A 559 9.41 24.18 -2.82
CA LYS A 559 9.13 24.83 -4.10
C LYS A 559 7.98 24.12 -4.79
N THR A 560 6.94 24.84 -5.13
CA THR A 560 5.81 24.35 -5.92
C THR A 560 5.98 24.74 -7.39
N LYS A 561 5.15 24.17 -8.25
CA LYS A 561 5.10 24.51 -9.68
C LYS A 561 3.65 24.80 -10.06
N GLU A 562 3.44 25.83 -10.88
CA GLU A 562 2.15 26.14 -11.46
C GLU A 562 1.61 24.96 -12.28
N ILE A 563 0.32 24.68 -12.17
CA ILE A 563 -0.34 23.66 -12.99
C ILE A 563 -0.36 24.13 -14.45
N ARG A 564 0.09 23.28 -15.37
CA ARG A 564 0.22 23.57 -16.81
C ARG A 564 1.07 24.81 -17.13
N GLY A 565 1.87 25.26 -16.16
CA GLY A 565 2.75 26.41 -16.27
C GLY A 565 4.18 26.13 -15.81
N GLN A 566 5.01 27.19 -15.76
CA GLN A 566 6.40 27.08 -15.31
C GLN A 566 6.67 27.88 -14.04
N ARG A 567 5.78 28.82 -13.67
CA ARG A 567 5.96 29.66 -12.50
C ARG A 567 5.89 28.83 -11.21
N TYR A 568 6.44 29.37 -10.14
CA TYR A 568 6.53 28.67 -8.86
C TYR A 568 6.23 29.59 -7.67
N ASN A 569 5.93 28.96 -6.54
CA ASN A 569 6.04 29.57 -5.22
C ASN A 569 7.13 28.86 -4.46
N GLN A 570 7.88 29.56 -3.58
CA GLN A 570 8.88 28.91 -2.75
C GLN A 570 8.98 29.50 -1.34
N LEU A 571 9.27 28.63 -0.39
CA LEU A 571 9.89 28.95 0.89
C LEU A 571 11.33 28.44 0.78
N ARG A 572 12.31 29.32 0.79
CA ARG A 572 13.73 29.00 0.74
C ARG A 572 14.39 29.35 2.04
N LEU A 573 15.21 28.46 2.55
CA LEU A 573 16.18 28.70 3.62
C LEU A 573 17.59 28.56 3.04
N ASP A 574 18.47 29.47 3.39
CA ASP A 574 19.85 29.52 2.92
C ASP A 574 20.77 29.50 4.15
N ASP A 575 21.43 28.38 4.37
CA ASP A 575 22.31 28.14 5.51
C ASP A 575 23.79 28.35 5.15
N THR A 576 24.07 29.15 4.14
CA THR A 576 25.45 29.47 3.75
C THR A 576 26.16 30.18 4.90
N PRO A 577 27.35 29.73 5.33
CA PRO A 577 28.08 30.33 6.44
C PRO A 577 28.22 31.84 6.29
N ASN A 578 27.90 32.59 7.36
CA ASN A 578 27.89 34.06 7.44
C ASN A 578 26.94 34.77 6.46
N GLN A 579 26.07 34.05 5.75
CA GLN A 579 25.13 34.61 4.76
C GLN A 579 23.74 33.94 4.87
N ILE A 580 23.32 33.68 6.10
CA ILE A 580 22.01 33.02 6.32
C ILE A 580 20.88 33.92 5.86
N SER A 581 19.89 33.34 5.17
CA SER A 581 18.72 34.09 4.72
C SER A 581 17.46 33.20 4.58
N ALA A 582 16.30 33.82 4.62
CA ALA A 582 15.04 33.18 4.32
C ALA A 582 14.25 33.97 3.29
N GLN A 583 13.52 33.29 2.43
CA GLN A 583 12.68 33.89 1.40
C GLN A 583 11.33 33.20 1.29
N LEU A 584 10.26 33.99 1.30
CA LEU A 584 8.94 33.57 0.83
C LEU A 584 8.67 34.30 -0.47
N ALA A 585 8.51 33.57 -1.56
CA ALA A 585 8.39 34.17 -2.89
C ALA A 585 7.30 33.51 -3.74
N SER A 586 6.68 34.35 -4.57
CA SER A 586 5.85 33.93 -5.70
C SER A 586 6.44 34.52 -6.98
N GLU A 587 6.63 33.72 -7.99
CA GLU A 587 7.12 34.18 -9.29
C GLU A 587 6.08 35.03 -10.04
N HIS A 588 4.82 35.01 -9.58
CA HIS A 588 3.82 35.94 -10.07
C HIS A 588 4.14 37.36 -9.62
N ALA A 589 4.47 38.21 -10.62
CA ALA A 589 4.93 39.59 -10.39
C ALA A 589 6.14 39.71 -9.42
N HIS A 590 6.96 38.67 -9.34
CA HIS A 590 8.18 38.62 -8.51
C HIS A 590 7.96 39.08 -7.06
N SER A 591 6.81 38.74 -6.49
CA SER A 591 6.45 39.14 -5.12
C SER A 591 7.26 38.37 -4.09
N GLN A 592 7.96 39.06 -3.18
CA GLN A 592 8.91 38.41 -2.27
C GLN A 592 8.97 39.09 -0.91
N LEU A 593 9.15 38.29 0.12
CA LEU A 593 9.64 38.69 1.43
C LEU A 593 11.01 38.01 1.61
N ASN A 594 12.07 38.79 1.65
CA ASN A 594 13.43 38.36 1.86
C ASN A 594 13.93 38.81 3.23
N LEU A 595 14.58 37.93 3.97
CA LEU A 595 15.07 38.13 5.34
C LEU A 595 16.54 37.74 5.45
N GLY A 596 17.32 38.49 6.17
CA GLY A 596 18.72 38.20 6.52
C GLY A 596 19.73 38.75 5.52
N TYR A 597 20.72 37.96 5.14
CA TYR A 597 21.78 38.36 4.21
C TYR A 597 21.30 38.16 2.78
N LEU A 598 21.05 39.25 2.08
CA LEU A 598 20.47 39.24 0.74
C LEU A 598 21.57 39.10 -0.32
N THR A 599 21.43 38.12 -1.20
CA THR A 599 22.34 37.90 -2.32
C THR A 599 21.64 37.90 -3.66
N GLN A 600 22.40 38.09 -4.74
CA GLN A 600 22.00 37.70 -6.07
C GLN A 600 21.80 36.14 -6.10
N PRO A 601 21.12 35.57 -7.11
CA PRO A 601 20.96 34.12 -7.21
C PRO A 601 22.31 33.43 -7.09
N ARG A 602 22.35 32.38 -6.19
CA ARG A 602 23.59 31.64 -5.96
C ARG A 602 23.90 30.67 -7.11
N GLU A 603 25.11 30.69 -7.52
CA GLU A 603 25.68 29.70 -8.44
C GLU A 603 26.86 29.01 -7.77
N ASN A 604 26.82 27.69 -7.66
CA ASN A 604 27.83 26.87 -6.99
C ASN A 604 28.15 27.33 -5.55
N GLY A 605 27.13 27.75 -4.83
CA GLY A 605 27.28 28.23 -3.46
C GLY A 605 27.69 29.68 -3.31
N HIS A 606 27.95 30.41 -4.40
CA HIS A 606 28.35 31.84 -4.41
C HIS A 606 27.24 32.74 -4.94
N GLY A 607 26.99 33.84 -4.26
CA GLY A 607 26.08 34.90 -4.68
C GLY A 607 26.63 36.24 -4.31
N ASN A 608 26.65 37.21 -5.24
CA ASN A 608 27.08 38.56 -4.96
C ASN A 608 26.15 39.22 -3.94
N ASP A 609 26.72 40.00 -3.10
CA ASP A 609 26.08 40.76 -2.05
C ASP A 609 25.04 41.75 -2.63
N ARG A 610 23.91 41.87 -1.97
CA ARG A 610 22.81 42.76 -2.35
C ARG A 610 22.30 43.60 -1.18
N GLY A 611 22.64 43.25 0.03
CA GLY A 611 22.29 43.94 1.26
C GLY A 611 21.92 43.04 2.39
N GLU A 612 21.54 43.63 3.54
CA GLU A 612 21.16 42.92 4.75
C GLU A 612 19.86 43.46 5.30
N GLY A 613 19.09 42.62 5.98
CA GLY A 613 17.86 42.99 6.67
C GLY A 613 16.60 42.41 6.05
N VAL A 614 15.59 43.26 5.83
CA VAL A 614 14.28 42.85 5.33
C VAL A 614 13.95 43.58 4.03
N GLU A 615 13.55 42.85 3.01
CA GLU A 615 13.02 43.39 1.77
C GLU A 615 11.64 42.80 1.47
N LEU A 616 10.62 43.69 1.37
CA LEU A 616 9.31 43.35 0.82
C LEU A 616 9.17 44.02 -0.54
N ARG A 617 9.05 43.20 -1.61
CA ARG A 617 8.99 43.74 -2.98
C ARG A 617 7.98 43.01 -3.85
N THR A 618 7.48 43.70 -4.85
CA THR A 618 6.62 43.16 -5.92
C THR A 618 6.70 44.08 -7.13
N ASP A 619 6.54 43.51 -8.35
CA ASP A 619 6.38 44.29 -9.58
C ASP A 619 4.90 44.70 -9.82
N ALA A 620 4.01 44.30 -8.95
CA ALA A 620 2.60 44.72 -8.91
C ALA A 620 2.33 45.72 -7.76
N ALA A 621 1.09 45.90 -7.38
CA ALA A 621 0.73 46.78 -6.29
C ALA A 621 0.96 46.14 -4.90
N ALA A 622 1.41 46.96 -3.94
CA ALA A 622 1.54 46.57 -2.54
C ALA A 622 0.59 47.40 -1.65
N ALA A 623 0.00 46.78 -0.64
CA ALA A 623 -0.82 47.45 0.38
C ALA A 623 -0.43 46.93 1.77
N LEU A 624 -0.11 47.85 2.67
CA LEU A 624 0.09 47.60 4.09
C LEU A 624 -1.11 48.15 4.87
N ARG A 625 -1.85 47.32 5.58
CA ARG A 625 -3.03 47.70 6.35
C ARG A 625 -2.95 47.12 7.74
N ALA A 626 -3.19 48.00 8.74
CA ALA A 626 -3.28 47.57 10.14
C ALA A 626 -4.50 48.25 10.78
N ALA A 627 -5.41 47.46 11.34
CA ALA A 627 -6.67 47.96 11.91
C ALA A 627 -6.49 48.74 13.23
N GLN A 628 -5.45 48.40 14.01
CA GLN A 628 -5.24 49.00 15.34
C GLN A 628 -4.15 50.04 15.37
N GLY A 629 -3.35 50.19 14.32
CA GLY A 629 -2.29 51.20 14.22
C GLY A 629 -1.07 50.64 13.48
N MET A 630 -0.25 51.59 12.98
CA MET A 630 0.98 51.25 12.23
C MET A 630 2.12 52.15 12.68
N LEU A 631 3.26 51.55 13.03
CA LEU A 631 4.49 52.26 13.40
C LEU A 631 5.58 51.95 12.36
N LEU A 632 6.15 52.99 11.75
CA LEU A 632 7.31 52.95 10.88
C LEU A 632 8.42 53.82 11.51
N THR A 633 9.53 53.22 11.92
CA THR A 633 10.57 53.92 12.66
C THR A 633 11.96 53.37 12.37
N THR A 634 12.95 54.26 12.47
CA THR A 634 14.38 53.93 12.46
C THR A 634 14.98 53.84 13.87
N TYR A 635 14.20 54.03 14.93
CA TYR A 635 14.64 53.75 16.31
C TYR A 635 14.76 52.26 16.54
N ALA A 636 15.99 51.79 16.70
CA ALA A 636 16.27 50.39 16.77
C ALA A 636 15.84 49.71 18.08
N ARG A 637 15.36 48.50 17.98
CA ARG A 637 15.23 47.51 19.08
C ARG A 637 16.10 46.35 18.74
N THR A 638 17.35 46.35 19.24
CA THR A 638 18.34 45.32 18.90
C THR A 638 17.94 43.98 19.47
N GLN A 639 18.29 42.89 18.77
CA GLN A 639 18.00 41.51 19.14
C GLN A 639 16.47 41.25 19.33
N ALA A 640 15.64 41.97 18.57
CA ALA A 640 14.18 41.87 18.65
C ALA A 640 13.63 42.11 20.10
N SER A 641 14.33 42.91 20.91
CA SER A 641 13.94 43.19 22.27
C SER A 641 12.85 44.29 22.33
N GLY A 642 12.18 44.40 23.49
CA GLY A 642 11.15 45.42 23.71
C GLY A 642 9.75 45.04 23.15
N GLY A 643 8.79 45.95 23.37
CA GLY A 643 7.43 45.77 22.83
C GLY A 643 7.36 46.06 21.33
N GLN A 644 6.47 45.35 20.60
CA GLN A 644 6.28 45.55 19.16
C GLN A 644 6.00 46.97 18.72
N LEU A 645 5.23 47.72 19.52
CA LEU A 645 4.84 49.11 19.27
C LEU A 645 5.51 50.07 20.27
N ASP A 646 6.69 49.73 20.77
CA ASP A 646 7.51 50.58 21.62
C ASP A 646 7.91 51.84 20.84
N ARG A 647 7.59 53.06 21.42
CA ARG A 647 7.64 54.34 20.75
C ARG A 647 7.97 55.51 21.69
N ASP A 648 8.63 55.24 22.79
CA ASP A 648 8.90 56.23 23.83
C ASP A 648 9.61 57.49 23.27
N GLU A 649 10.50 57.29 22.30
CA GLU A 649 11.18 58.40 21.63
C GLU A 649 10.21 59.28 20.84
N LEU A 650 9.23 58.69 20.17
CA LEU A 650 8.23 59.43 19.41
C LEU A 650 7.26 60.17 20.34
N ILE A 651 6.86 59.53 21.46
CA ILE A 651 6.03 60.18 22.48
C ILE A 651 6.73 61.40 23.06
N ARG A 652 8.03 61.30 23.36
CA ARG A 652 8.84 62.43 23.84
C ARG A 652 8.90 63.55 22.78
N LEU A 653 9.24 63.26 21.54
CA LEU A 653 9.29 64.24 20.45
C LEU A 653 7.94 64.91 20.19
N LEU A 654 6.84 64.19 20.27
CA LEU A 654 5.49 64.73 20.14
C LEU A 654 5.17 65.64 21.31
N GLY A 655 5.63 65.31 22.54
CA GLY A 655 5.52 66.18 23.70
C GLY A 655 6.28 67.52 23.53
N GLU A 656 7.53 67.46 23.08
CA GLU A 656 8.37 68.60 22.77
C GLU A 656 7.72 69.52 21.69
N CYS A 657 7.15 68.94 20.66
CA CYS A 657 6.37 69.58 19.62
C CYS A 657 5.17 70.35 20.21
N ALA A 658 4.37 69.69 21.02
CA ALA A 658 3.16 70.28 21.64
C ALA A 658 3.52 71.47 22.60
N GLU A 659 4.59 71.30 23.36
CA GLU A 659 5.07 72.36 24.25
C GLU A 659 5.55 73.59 23.46
N LEU A 660 6.34 73.44 22.38
CA LEU A 660 6.77 74.55 21.53
C LEU A 660 5.55 75.27 20.89
N PHE A 661 4.62 74.46 20.35
CA PHE A 661 3.43 75.01 19.70
C PHE A 661 2.60 75.81 20.67
N LYS A 662 2.36 75.28 21.91
CA LYS A 662 1.70 75.98 22.95
C LYS A 662 2.41 77.27 23.37
N ALA A 663 3.70 77.17 23.64
CA ALA A 663 4.48 78.33 24.06
C ALA A 663 4.46 79.53 23.07
N LEU A 664 4.56 79.24 21.78
CA LEU A 664 4.50 80.22 20.70
C LEU A 664 3.07 80.79 20.56
N GLY A 665 2.05 79.87 20.68
CA GLY A 665 0.64 80.33 20.65
C GLY A 665 0.25 81.26 21.84
N ASP A 666 0.60 80.84 23.06
CA ASP A 666 0.34 81.62 24.27
C ASP A 666 1.00 83.02 24.18
N TYR A 667 2.24 83.08 23.72
CA TYR A 667 2.96 84.33 23.51
C TYR A 667 2.28 85.18 22.45
N ALA A 668 1.85 84.62 21.32
CA ALA A 668 1.09 85.32 20.32
C ALA A 668 -0.24 85.93 20.92
N GLY A 669 -0.98 85.17 21.70
CA GLY A 669 -2.18 85.59 22.37
C GLY A 669 -1.97 86.72 23.35
N GLN A 670 -0.88 86.77 24.11
CA GLN A 670 -0.50 87.88 25.01
C GLN A 670 -0.16 89.15 24.28
N HIS A 671 0.17 89.07 23.00
CA HIS A 671 0.56 90.26 22.18
C HIS A 671 -0.45 90.58 21.08
N GLY A 672 -1.72 90.22 21.31
CA GLY A 672 -2.81 90.63 20.41
C GLY A 672 -2.96 89.72 19.19
N GLY A 673 -2.20 88.64 19.13
CA GLY A 673 -2.37 87.51 18.17
C GLY A 673 -3.39 86.52 18.63
N GLN A 674 -3.62 85.58 17.85
CA GLN A 674 -4.52 84.38 18.22
C GLN A 674 -3.73 83.34 18.95
N ALA A 675 -4.23 82.81 20.03
CA ALA A 675 -3.65 81.67 20.73
C ALA A 675 -3.71 80.41 19.87
N ALA A 676 -2.79 79.52 20.10
CA ALA A 676 -2.75 78.24 19.38
C ALA A 676 -3.90 77.32 19.87
N ASP A 677 -4.60 76.72 18.95
CA ASP A 677 -5.51 75.63 19.27
C ASP A 677 -4.70 74.32 19.41
N THR A 678 -4.55 73.85 20.64
CA THR A 678 -3.81 72.64 20.99
C THR A 678 -4.68 71.42 21.13
N ALA A 679 -6.01 71.52 20.97
CA ALA A 679 -6.92 70.37 21.21
C ALA A 679 -6.64 69.16 20.32
N GLY A 680 -6.42 69.39 19.04
CA GLY A 680 -6.07 68.29 18.08
C GLY A 680 -4.79 67.57 18.44
N GLN A 681 -3.72 68.31 18.80
CA GLN A 681 -2.42 67.71 19.19
C GLN A 681 -2.53 66.92 20.48
N HIS A 682 -3.24 67.39 21.46
CA HIS A 682 -3.48 66.67 22.69
C HIS A 682 -4.31 65.40 22.46
N ALA A 683 -5.29 65.43 21.58
CA ALA A 683 -6.08 64.28 21.22
C ALA A 683 -5.21 63.19 20.53
N VAL A 684 -4.36 63.58 19.59
CA VAL A 684 -3.41 62.64 18.91
C VAL A 684 -2.39 62.11 19.91
N ALA A 685 -1.81 62.94 20.76
CA ALA A 685 -0.85 62.52 21.77
C ALA A 685 -1.47 61.54 22.79
N ALA A 686 -2.70 61.81 23.21
CA ALA A 686 -3.43 60.89 24.10
C ALA A 686 -3.78 59.58 23.44
N ALA A 687 -4.17 59.58 22.17
CA ALA A 687 -4.43 58.36 21.42
C ALA A 687 -3.13 57.54 21.24
N PHE A 688 -2.02 58.21 20.94
CA PHE A 688 -0.72 57.60 20.76
C PHE A 688 -0.16 56.98 22.05
N LYS A 689 -0.35 57.63 23.19
CA LYS A 689 0.00 57.09 24.52
C LYS A 689 -0.83 55.85 24.90
N ARG A 690 -2.09 55.76 24.47
CA ARG A 690 -3.01 54.64 24.74
C ARG A 690 -2.78 53.41 23.90
N TRP A 691 -1.97 53.44 22.84
CA TRP A 691 -1.64 52.23 22.13
C TRP A 691 -1.03 51.22 23.07
N ALA A 692 -1.48 49.93 22.99
CA ALA A 692 -0.84 48.87 23.71
C ALA A 692 0.60 48.70 23.19
N PRO A 693 1.60 48.59 24.08
CA PRO A 693 3.00 48.47 23.67
C PRO A 693 3.34 47.12 22.97
N GLY A 694 2.38 46.24 22.83
CA GLY A 694 2.59 44.91 22.20
C GLY A 694 3.25 43.87 23.13
N THR A 695 3.28 44.11 24.44
CA THR A 695 3.90 43.20 25.44
C THR A 695 2.94 42.19 26.06
N GLY A 696 1.74 42.00 25.52
CA GLY A 696 0.76 41.03 26.04
C GLY A 696 1.17 39.61 25.72
N THR A 697 1.56 38.84 26.73
CA THR A 697 1.79 37.40 26.64
C THR A 697 0.50 36.57 26.60
N ASP A 698 -0.63 37.19 26.94
CA ASP A 698 -1.94 36.55 26.90
C ASP A 698 -2.78 37.22 25.81
N GLY A 699 -3.39 36.42 24.94
CA GLY A 699 -4.32 36.88 23.90
C GLY A 699 -5.59 37.55 24.43
N ALA A 700 -5.44 38.35 25.49
CA ALA A 700 -6.49 39.18 26.02
C ALA A 700 -6.88 40.18 24.92
N ALA A 701 -8.12 40.10 24.50
CA ALA A 701 -8.75 41.04 23.59
C ALA A 701 -8.40 42.46 24.03
N ALA A 702 -8.00 43.30 23.06
CA ALA A 702 -7.86 44.74 23.27
C ALA A 702 -9.09 45.25 24.05
N PRO A 703 -8.90 46.18 25.01
CA PRO A 703 -10.05 46.72 25.75
C PRO A 703 -11.11 47.15 24.76
N SER A 704 -12.31 46.65 24.98
CA SER A 704 -13.51 46.90 24.15
C SER A 704 -14.05 48.32 24.22
N ASP A 705 -13.26 49.23 24.74
CA ASP A 705 -13.61 50.66 24.70
C ASP A 705 -13.29 51.19 23.29
N GLY A 706 -14.30 51.34 22.49
CA GLY A 706 -14.32 51.72 21.07
C GLY A 706 -13.70 53.07 20.72
N ALA A 707 -12.62 53.44 21.38
CA ALA A 707 -11.95 54.73 21.23
C ALA A 707 -10.41 54.67 21.06
N ALA A 708 -9.82 53.47 20.88
CA ALA A 708 -8.45 53.41 20.37
C ALA A 708 -8.50 53.73 18.89
N ARG A 709 -8.45 55.00 18.54
CA ARG A 709 -8.41 55.45 17.13
C ARG A 709 -7.12 54.90 16.53
N ALA A 710 -7.25 54.11 15.46
CA ALA A 710 -6.11 53.63 14.71
C ALA A 710 -5.28 54.81 14.21
N LEU A 711 -3.99 54.78 14.48
CA LEU A 711 -3.06 55.85 14.18
C LEU A 711 -1.89 55.30 13.33
N MET A 712 -1.41 56.11 12.40
CA MET A 712 -0.21 55.81 11.65
C MET A 712 0.88 56.79 12.06
N ALA A 713 2.00 56.27 12.57
CA ALA A 713 3.11 57.09 13.06
C ALA A 713 4.38 56.81 12.24
N PHE A 714 5.08 57.86 11.87
CA PHE A 714 6.40 57.81 11.24
C PHE A 714 7.41 58.50 12.14
N GLY A 715 8.53 57.89 12.42
CA GLY A 715 9.61 58.48 13.22
C GLY A 715 10.99 58.04 12.72
N ALA A 716 11.87 59.06 12.58
CA ALA A 716 13.22 58.79 12.10
C ALA A 716 14.25 59.61 12.91
N GLN A 717 15.41 59.03 13.23
CA GLN A 717 16.48 59.68 13.98
C GLN A 717 17.21 60.77 13.19
N ALA A 718 17.47 60.52 11.92
CA ALA A 718 18.35 61.41 11.12
C ALA A 718 17.54 62.34 10.18
N GLY A 719 16.27 62.01 9.95
CA GLY A 719 15.45 62.83 9.06
C GLY A 719 14.45 62.02 8.25
N SER A 720 13.45 62.68 7.71
CA SER A 720 12.40 62.08 6.87
C SER A 720 12.32 62.81 5.55
N VAL A 721 12.22 62.09 4.45
CA VAL A 721 12.14 62.66 3.08
C VAL A 721 10.86 62.18 2.41
N ASN A 722 10.06 63.08 1.86
CA ASN A 722 8.88 62.78 1.08
C ASN A 722 8.97 63.55 -0.27
N VAL A 723 9.18 62.84 -1.34
CA VAL A 723 9.38 63.39 -2.69
C VAL A 723 8.54 62.67 -3.73
N THR A 724 8.06 63.41 -4.71
CA THR A 724 7.35 62.89 -5.88
C THR A 724 7.64 63.74 -7.09
N PRO A 725 7.81 63.19 -8.31
CA PRO A 725 7.95 63.97 -9.55
C PRO A 725 6.63 64.56 -10.03
N LYS A 726 5.53 64.30 -9.36
CA LYS A 726 4.17 64.77 -9.68
C LYS A 726 3.60 65.59 -8.52
N THR A 727 2.30 65.59 -8.34
CA THR A 727 1.61 66.37 -7.33
C THR A 727 1.68 65.65 -5.96
N HIS A 728 2.02 66.37 -4.92
CA HIS A 728 1.88 65.93 -3.51
C HIS A 728 0.68 66.63 -2.87
N VAL A 729 -0.23 65.91 -2.30
CA VAL A 729 -1.42 66.41 -1.63
C VAL A 729 -1.40 66.04 -0.15
N THR A 730 -1.54 67.03 0.71
CA THR A 730 -1.78 66.78 2.16
C THR A 730 -3.17 67.35 2.52
N TYR A 731 -4.03 66.51 3.09
CA TYR A 731 -5.36 66.88 3.52
C TYR A 731 -5.64 66.27 4.90
N ALA A 732 -6.26 67.07 5.79
CA ALA A 732 -6.78 66.60 7.05
C ALA A 732 -8.23 67.09 7.21
N GLY A 733 -9.11 66.29 7.76
CA GLY A 733 -10.50 66.65 8.05
C GLY A 733 -10.62 67.70 9.18
N GLU A 734 -9.60 67.80 10.03
CA GLU A 734 -9.51 68.75 11.12
C GLU A 734 -8.33 69.70 10.88
N ASN A 735 -7.17 69.47 11.46
CA ASN A 735 -6.02 70.39 11.43
C ASN A 735 -4.81 69.77 10.72
N ILE A 736 -3.97 70.63 10.09
CA ILE A 736 -2.61 70.30 9.67
C ILE A 736 -1.65 71.21 10.47
N ASP A 737 -0.99 70.59 11.47
CA ASP A 737 -0.05 71.31 12.33
C ASP A 737 1.40 71.03 11.82
N GLN A 738 2.10 72.04 11.38
CA GLN A 738 3.50 71.98 11.02
C GLN A 738 4.34 72.78 11.97
N VAL A 739 5.22 72.12 12.73
CA VAL A 739 6.00 72.74 13.80
C VAL A 739 7.49 72.39 13.56
N ALA A 740 8.32 73.37 13.54
CA ALA A 740 9.78 73.22 13.46
C ALA A 740 10.47 73.98 14.58
N GLN A 741 11.43 73.36 15.28
CA GLN A 741 12.20 74.05 16.31
C GLN A 741 13.08 75.17 15.78
N GLN A 742 13.53 75.06 14.53
CA GLN A 742 14.41 76.04 13.91
C GLN A 742 13.73 76.79 12.77
N HIS A 743 13.58 76.18 11.62
CA HIS A 743 13.09 76.86 10.42
C HIS A 743 12.00 76.08 9.72
N LEU A 744 10.91 76.70 9.36
CA LEU A 744 9.92 76.24 8.40
C LEU A 744 10.08 77.06 7.12
N GLN A 745 10.49 76.39 6.02
CA GLN A 745 10.71 77.04 4.73
C GLN A 745 9.69 76.54 3.73
N LEU A 746 8.92 77.41 3.15
CA LEU A 746 7.95 77.20 2.09
C LEU A 746 8.41 77.93 0.83
N MET A 747 8.81 77.15 -0.19
CA MET A 747 9.31 77.69 -1.46
C MET A 747 8.55 77.09 -2.64
N SER A 748 8.23 77.93 -3.62
CA SER A 748 7.55 77.52 -4.85
C SER A 748 8.25 78.11 -6.06
N GLY A 749 8.50 77.29 -7.09
CA GLY A 749 9.09 77.72 -8.37
C GLY A 749 8.16 78.64 -9.16
N GLN A 750 6.88 78.70 -8.91
CA GLN A 750 5.94 79.57 -9.63
C GLN A 750 5.07 80.34 -8.68
N ARG A 751 4.14 79.74 -7.95
CA ARG A 751 3.19 80.49 -7.11
C ARG A 751 3.03 79.81 -5.76
N LEU A 752 2.99 80.58 -4.72
CA LEU A 752 2.55 80.16 -3.38
C LEU A 752 1.17 80.78 -3.11
N ASN A 753 0.13 80.00 -3.03
CA ASN A 753 -1.21 80.45 -2.69
C ASN A 753 -1.54 80.05 -1.25
N ALA A 754 -1.89 81.01 -0.40
CA ALA A 754 -2.39 80.75 0.94
C ALA A 754 -3.75 81.34 1.03
N THR A 755 -4.79 80.50 1.27
CA THR A 755 -6.19 80.99 1.37
C THR A 755 -6.79 80.32 2.63
N ALA A 756 -7.44 81.22 3.44
CA ALA A 756 -8.12 80.76 4.63
C ALA A 756 -9.61 81.20 4.57
N GLY A 757 -10.52 80.32 5.05
CA GLY A 757 -11.95 80.59 5.07
C GLY A 757 -12.39 81.66 6.10
N GLN A 758 -11.63 81.75 7.18
CA GLN A 758 -11.99 82.68 8.27
C GLN A 758 -10.90 83.73 8.46
N GLY A 759 -9.68 83.44 8.73
CA GLY A 759 -8.64 84.34 9.04
C GLY A 759 -7.26 83.86 8.75
N MET A 760 -6.31 84.71 8.51
CA MET A 760 -4.87 84.44 8.34
C MET A 760 -4.10 85.28 9.32
N GLN A 761 -3.25 84.70 10.12
CA GLN A 761 -2.36 85.41 11.03
C GLN A 761 -0.91 85.12 10.71
N LEU A 762 -0.09 86.22 10.64
CA LEU A 762 1.38 86.13 10.60
C LEU A 762 1.89 86.85 11.85
N PHE A 763 2.51 86.04 12.74
CA PHE A 763 3.07 86.55 14.00
C PHE A 763 4.54 86.18 14.11
N ALA A 764 5.41 87.14 14.40
CA ALA A 764 6.84 86.88 14.67
C ALA A 764 7.17 87.52 16.07
N ARG A 765 7.73 86.60 16.92
CA ARG A 765 8.13 86.98 18.31
C ARG A 765 9.32 87.93 18.35
N GLY A 766 10.23 87.86 17.41
CA GLY A 766 11.47 88.65 17.34
C GLY A 766 11.62 89.39 16.03
N ALA A 767 12.61 89.21 15.24
CA ALA A 767 13.06 89.85 14.04
C ALA A 767 12.05 90.43 13.02
N GLY A 768 10.74 90.47 13.36
CA GLY A 768 9.67 91.08 12.56
C GLY A 768 9.19 90.18 11.39
N VAL A 769 8.26 90.70 10.61
CA VAL A 769 7.70 90.17 9.40
C VAL A 769 8.13 91.01 8.20
N GLN A 770 8.71 90.40 7.22
CA GLN A 770 9.10 91.09 5.98
C GLN A 770 8.25 90.60 4.82
N ALA A 771 7.70 91.47 4.04
CA ALA A 771 7.01 91.19 2.80
C ALA A 771 7.64 92.03 1.71
N VAL A 772 8.25 91.41 0.73
CA VAL A 772 9.02 92.09 -0.34
C VAL A 772 8.59 91.53 -1.67
N ALA A 773 8.21 92.43 -2.63
CA ALA A 773 8.08 92.14 -4.02
C ALA A 773 9.38 92.49 -4.76
N GLY A 774 10.17 91.58 -5.33
CA GLY A 774 11.39 91.87 -6.04
C GLY A 774 11.11 92.62 -7.34
N GLU A 775 10.10 92.15 -8.08
CA GLU A 775 9.61 92.79 -9.28
C GLU A 775 8.06 92.78 -9.27
N GLY A 776 7.44 93.87 -9.75
CA GLY A 776 5.96 93.98 -9.76
C GLY A 776 5.37 94.56 -8.55
N PRO A 777 4.08 94.85 -8.55
CA PRO A 777 3.38 95.51 -7.46
C PRO A 777 3.09 94.59 -6.27
N MET A 778 3.13 95.15 -5.05
CA MET A 778 2.56 94.53 -3.87
C MET A 778 1.15 95.18 -3.64
N LEU A 779 0.11 94.37 -3.63
CA LEU A 779 -1.26 94.80 -3.37
C LEU A 779 -1.72 94.31 -1.98
N LEU A 780 -2.06 95.27 -1.12
CA LEU A 780 -2.76 95.01 0.14
C LEU A 780 -4.16 95.66 0.04
N GLN A 781 -5.20 94.84 0.09
CA GLN A 781 -6.58 95.31 -0.11
C GLN A 781 -7.58 94.71 0.85
N ALA A 782 -8.37 95.51 1.52
CA ALA A 782 -9.57 95.14 2.22
C ALA A 782 -10.82 95.51 1.40
N GLN A 783 -11.58 94.46 0.89
CA GLN A 783 -12.71 94.77 0.01
C GLN A 783 -13.98 95.18 0.78
N ALA A 784 -14.22 94.74 2.01
CA ALA A 784 -15.39 94.98 2.78
C ALA A 784 -15.06 95.34 4.24
N GLY A 785 -13.87 95.88 4.51
CA GLY A 785 -13.39 96.27 5.81
C GLY A 785 -12.30 97.35 5.74
N THR A 786 -11.65 97.68 6.85
CA THR A 786 -10.60 98.67 6.97
C THR A 786 -9.21 98.01 6.91
N LEU A 787 -8.29 98.60 6.21
CA LEU A 787 -6.87 98.33 6.33
C LEU A 787 -6.29 99.25 7.42
N THR A 788 -5.84 98.62 8.53
CA THR A 788 -5.26 99.37 9.65
C THR A 788 -3.78 98.96 9.80
N ALA A 789 -2.92 99.95 9.86
CA ALA A 789 -1.49 99.77 10.15
C ALA A 789 -1.16 100.53 11.44
N ASN A 790 -0.75 99.83 12.49
CA ASN A 790 -0.38 100.47 13.74
C ASN A 790 1.07 100.19 14.13
N ALA A 791 1.81 101.19 14.53
CA ALA A 791 3.11 101.08 15.17
C ALA A 791 2.99 101.66 16.63
N GLN A 792 3.38 100.83 17.61
CA GLN A 792 3.35 101.27 19.00
C GLN A 792 4.54 102.15 19.37
N LYS A 793 5.58 102.13 18.63
CA LYS A 793 6.72 103.04 18.70
C LYS A 793 7.08 103.42 17.26
N GLY A 794 6.94 104.65 16.93
CA GLY A 794 7.24 105.24 15.62
C GLY A 794 8.71 105.52 15.43
#